data_7d437780b846999176605efd99ff2e87
#
_entry.id   7d437780b846999176605efd99ff2e87
#
_cell.length_a   1.000
_cell.length_b   1.000
_cell.length_c   1.000
_cell.angle_alpha   90.00
_cell.angle_beta   90.00
_cell.angle_gamma   90.00
#
_symmetry.space_group_name_H-M   'P 1'
#
loop_
_entity.id
_entity.type
_entity.pdbx_description
1 polymer ?
#
loop_
_entity_poly.entity_id
_entity_poly.type
_entity_poly.pdbx_seq_one_letter_code
_entity_poly.pdbx_strand_id
1 'polypeptide(L)'
;MNRELFKITIDGIKGRKKISILFVIIFTVSFAFGIITLSITSSMNQTNEQYRMNTYGAWSSAVKFSEDDPVNAYNGKVILPEWAENYGSITICAKLQTDSGDEYIGTMDEAVKDVGKIEMVDGRMPQGNDEVAMEADVLSELGYDYTLGQKISFNVSGEVEPSETEEPVKAECTYTLVGVIKEYTKLWNISDDNGYEPLPSAVVSDDGGMKLMDSLKAGLDERLKESPGQMIELKPFDKIWFLSGGDLYDYEKIAAKQKDYEASLKTLEADGYVDEYWMNDAAFKNKDMLEYNYIYTAVIFVVMLFAIICMYSIYMHRQIRQTALFRSIGITKRQLGVMTFYENIVLGIPSLICGAALGAAGTWLILRFALAENIADVKLYIPHKQLLVMALLWTVGIMIARMAINIAALRQPLTGKMYPVGKRAKGIMILKKAMILQLSVLLCFVMIFGIFESLYPYSQMEHWSNLPSYKIYSGNLTGTDDIEQIENMDSNFEKQLTAIPGIRSTDKMGILEAYLTFEDMWDDGLAVDILAGQDSADDGIQISLCVVPDDKIDGADVIMTFPTDMDGNITYNDKKYGKLDEYTDILGSKTAIGIKLKGQKILTDKLSNAHEALKEQRLNIGKIIDIKQTDRLLASGSGEFYEPYTILCSQKYLKNLLSKVEPGYMCRTYRTGGQDEEKNDSGYNFMDVYTKLDAGYLATDYAVAGQCRRNGLQLINNRETYYANAQQYIQNLIMLLCSSLCIVTVLILITINTITLQMENEKRKYEILKSIGMSNRQIKRKISAEAFLGAVISSVFGWGIYLFYLGIKSAGTLERFSDKFVSNLYGLRSYGLNAVTAGIVTAAGMLTVFMVSFVIRRKQWQKS
;
A
#
# COMPACT_ATOMS: atom_id res chain seq x y z
N MET A 1 55.26 -19.67 0.28
CA MET A 1 54.30 -20.56 -0.40
C MET A 1 53.00 -19.83 -0.71
N ASN A 2 52.33 -19.17 0.24
CA ASN A 2 51.04 -18.47 -0.03
C ASN A 2 51.20 -17.29 -1.01
N ARG A 3 52.30 -16.53 -0.95
CA ARG A 3 52.54 -15.36 -1.83
C ARG A 3 52.74 -15.78 -3.30
N GLU A 4 53.38 -16.90 -3.55
CA GLU A 4 53.59 -17.40 -4.91
C GLU A 4 52.29 -17.98 -5.50
N LEU A 5 51.51 -18.74 -4.70
CA LEU A 5 50.19 -19.22 -5.12
C LEU A 5 49.27 -18.07 -5.49
N PHE A 6 49.30 -16.97 -4.70
CA PHE A 6 48.55 -15.77 -5.01
C PHE A 6 48.98 -15.11 -6.34
N LYS A 7 50.28 -15.00 -6.60
CA LYS A 7 50.82 -14.46 -7.85
C LYS A 7 50.40 -15.29 -9.04
N ILE A 8 50.52 -16.62 -8.96
CA ILE A 8 50.03 -17.54 -9.99
C ILE A 8 48.54 -17.41 -10.25
N THR A 9 47.72 -17.16 -9.18
CA THR A 9 46.29 -16.96 -9.30
C THR A 9 45.96 -15.66 -10.07
N ILE A 10 46.67 -14.56 -9.76
CA ILE A 10 46.50 -13.30 -10.49
C ILE A 10 46.85 -13.44 -11.96
N ASP A 11 47.98 -14.09 -12.28
CA ASP A 11 48.37 -14.33 -13.66
C ASP A 11 47.39 -15.26 -14.40
N GLY A 12 46.79 -16.22 -13.68
CA GLY A 12 45.71 -17.05 -14.16
C GLY A 12 44.44 -16.25 -14.48
N ILE A 13 44.06 -15.25 -13.63
CA ILE A 13 42.95 -14.33 -13.86
C ILE A 13 43.21 -13.48 -15.11
N LYS A 14 44.41 -12.91 -15.23
CA LYS A 14 44.83 -12.13 -16.41
C LYS A 14 44.81 -12.96 -17.71
N GLY A 15 45.21 -14.23 -17.63
CA GLY A 15 45.16 -15.16 -18.80
C GLY A 15 43.75 -15.50 -19.25
N ARG A 16 42.76 -15.34 -18.36
CA ARG A 16 41.33 -15.66 -18.57
C ARG A 16 40.43 -14.43 -18.51
N LYS A 17 40.88 -13.27 -18.95
CA LYS A 17 40.20 -11.95 -18.82
C LYS A 17 38.69 -12.01 -19.15
N LYS A 18 38.30 -12.65 -20.28
CA LYS A 18 36.92 -12.70 -20.72
C LYS A 18 36.00 -13.41 -19.70
N ILE A 19 36.45 -14.54 -19.12
CA ILE A 19 35.67 -15.31 -18.13
C ILE A 19 35.62 -14.56 -16.80
N SER A 20 36.75 -13.99 -16.39
CA SER A 20 36.83 -13.22 -15.14
C SER A 20 35.95 -11.97 -15.19
N ILE A 21 35.93 -11.25 -16.31
CA ILE A 21 35.03 -10.11 -16.51
C ILE A 21 33.56 -10.56 -16.50
N LEU A 22 33.24 -11.65 -17.21
CA LEU A 22 31.85 -12.16 -17.23
C LEU A 22 31.40 -12.60 -15.83
N PHE A 23 32.26 -13.24 -15.04
CA PHE A 23 31.97 -13.58 -13.65
C PHE A 23 31.69 -12.34 -12.83
N VAL A 24 32.55 -11.31 -12.92
CA VAL A 24 32.36 -10.05 -12.22
C VAL A 24 31.02 -9.43 -12.60
N ILE A 25 30.66 -9.35 -13.88
CA ILE A 25 29.41 -8.77 -14.35
C ILE A 25 28.20 -9.55 -13.81
N ILE A 26 28.20 -10.89 -13.95
CA ILE A 26 27.08 -11.72 -13.47
C ILE A 26 26.89 -11.54 -11.97
N PHE A 27 27.98 -11.59 -11.18
CA PHE A 27 27.87 -11.44 -9.74
C PHE A 27 27.45 -10.02 -9.34
N THR A 28 28.05 -8.98 -9.93
CA THR A 28 27.69 -7.57 -9.71
C THR A 28 26.22 -7.31 -9.99
N VAL A 29 25.72 -7.73 -11.16
CA VAL A 29 24.31 -7.54 -11.55
C VAL A 29 23.38 -8.29 -10.61
N SER A 30 23.63 -9.56 -10.34
CA SER A 30 22.80 -10.35 -9.45
C SER A 30 22.78 -9.76 -8.02
N PHE A 31 23.94 -9.36 -7.50
CA PHE A 31 24.04 -8.76 -6.17
C PHE A 31 23.34 -7.40 -6.11
N ALA A 32 23.45 -6.56 -7.14
CA ALA A 32 22.74 -5.30 -7.23
C ALA A 32 21.21 -5.48 -7.18
N PHE A 33 20.67 -6.43 -7.94
CA PHE A 33 19.24 -6.72 -7.88
C PHE A 33 18.80 -7.32 -6.55
N GLY A 34 19.63 -8.14 -5.90
CA GLY A 34 19.38 -8.62 -4.54
C GLY A 34 19.32 -7.47 -3.51
N ILE A 35 20.17 -6.47 -3.68
CA ILE A 35 20.12 -5.25 -2.85
C ILE A 35 18.85 -4.45 -3.12
N ILE A 36 18.47 -4.25 -4.38
CA ILE A 36 17.26 -3.52 -4.74
C ILE A 36 16.04 -4.16 -4.07
N THR A 37 15.88 -5.48 -4.16
CA THR A 37 14.74 -6.18 -3.57
C THR A 37 14.66 -6.05 -2.05
N LEU A 38 15.79 -6.09 -1.34
CA LEU A 38 15.81 -5.93 0.11
C LEU A 38 15.66 -4.45 0.53
N SER A 39 16.33 -3.54 -0.18
CA SER A 39 16.33 -2.12 0.19
C SER A 39 14.99 -1.43 -0.07
N ILE A 40 14.20 -1.87 -1.06
CA ILE A 40 12.84 -1.32 -1.28
C ILE A 40 11.96 -1.65 -0.08
N THR A 41 11.90 -2.91 0.36
CA THR A 41 11.13 -3.29 1.55
C THR A 41 11.59 -2.53 2.79
N SER A 42 12.92 -2.45 3.00
CA SER A 42 13.47 -1.70 4.13
C SER A 42 13.13 -0.22 4.08
N SER A 43 13.20 0.40 2.90
CA SER A 43 12.88 1.82 2.73
C SER A 43 11.40 2.09 3.02
N MET A 44 10.50 1.24 2.56
CA MET A 44 9.07 1.35 2.85
C MET A 44 8.78 1.16 4.34
N ASN A 45 9.33 0.11 4.95
CA ASN A 45 9.13 -0.15 6.37
C ASN A 45 9.68 0.98 7.24
N GLN A 46 10.90 1.46 6.96
CA GLN A 46 11.50 2.56 7.70
C GLN A 46 10.69 3.85 7.56
N THR A 47 10.12 4.11 6.38
CA THR A 47 9.24 5.26 6.19
C THR A 47 7.95 5.11 7.00
N ASN A 48 7.35 3.92 7.02
CA ASN A 48 6.16 3.63 7.83
C ASN A 48 6.45 3.73 9.33
N GLU A 49 7.60 3.22 9.79
CA GLU A 49 8.03 3.32 11.17
C GLU A 49 8.20 4.77 11.62
N GLN A 50 8.90 5.58 10.82
CA GLN A 50 9.06 7.00 11.10
C GLN A 50 7.72 7.72 11.09
N TYR A 51 6.87 7.40 10.14
CA TYR A 51 5.53 7.95 10.05
C TYR A 51 4.72 7.64 11.32
N ARG A 52 4.70 6.37 11.78
CA ARG A 52 3.99 5.98 13.00
C ARG A 52 4.50 6.72 14.23
N MET A 53 5.82 6.82 14.41
CA MET A 53 6.40 7.58 15.50
C MET A 53 6.05 9.07 15.46
N ASN A 54 5.98 9.66 14.27
CA ASN A 54 5.58 11.05 14.10
C ASN A 54 4.08 11.27 14.30
N THR A 55 3.28 10.22 14.09
CA THR A 55 1.81 10.26 14.23
C THR A 55 1.37 10.01 15.66
N TYR A 56 1.86 8.92 16.23
CA TYR A 56 1.42 8.42 17.54
C TYR A 56 2.39 8.74 18.67
N GLY A 57 3.46 9.49 18.36
CA GLY A 57 4.52 9.80 19.30
C GLY A 57 5.56 8.69 19.46
N ALA A 58 6.77 9.05 19.90
CA ALA A 58 7.85 8.12 20.22
C ALA A 58 7.83 7.70 21.71
N TRP A 59 6.80 8.06 22.45
CA TRP A 59 6.59 7.61 23.83
C TRP A 59 6.24 6.12 23.87
N SER A 60 6.82 5.40 24.83
CA SER A 60 6.58 3.97 25.06
C SER A 60 5.36 3.72 25.92
N SER A 61 5.17 4.56 26.94
CA SER A 61 4.03 4.50 27.86
C SER A 61 3.65 5.88 28.38
N ALA A 62 2.35 6.06 28.59
CA ALA A 62 1.79 7.14 29.38
C ALA A 62 1.48 6.61 30.78
N VAL A 63 1.75 7.37 31.85
CA VAL A 63 1.69 6.90 33.22
C VAL A 63 1.12 7.99 34.13
N LYS A 64 0.16 7.63 34.96
CA LYS A 64 -0.24 8.40 36.15
C LYS A 64 0.47 7.82 37.35
N PHE A 65 1.32 8.61 37.96
CA PHE A 65 1.99 8.21 39.23
C PHE A 65 1.15 8.63 40.42
N SER A 66 1.24 7.86 41.50
CA SER A 66 0.57 8.18 42.79
C SER A 66 1.11 9.46 43.44
N GLU A 67 2.25 9.98 42.96
CA GLU A 67 2.83 11.26 43.37
C GLU A 67 3.06 12.13 42.13
N ASP A 68 2.82 13.44 42.24
CA ASP A 68 2.94 14.41 41.14
C ASP A 68 4.36 14.54 40.57
N ASP A 69 5.38 14.31 41.38
CA ASP A 69 6.79 14.35 40.97
C ASP A 69 7.49 13.00 41.21
N PRO A 70 7.50 12.10 40.21
CA PRO A 70 8.15 10.80 40.31
C PRO A 70 9.68 10.88 40.39
N VAL A 71 10.28 12.03 40.07
CA VAL A 71 11.74 12.27 40.12
C VAL A 71 12.18 12.66 41.52
N ASN A 72 11.36 13.41 42.26
CA ASN A 72 11.63 13.93 43.61
C ASN A 72 10.52 13.54 44.60
N ALA A 73 10.15 12.28 44.63
CA ALA A 73 9.08 11.78 45.51
C ALA A 73 9.35 12.13 46.99
N TYR A 74 8.28 12.29 47.79
CA TYR A 74 8.29 12.76 49.18
C TYR A 74 9.35 12.12 50.11
N ASN A 75 9.79 10.91 49.79
CA ASN A 75 10.82 10.19 50.55
C ASN A 75 12.23 10.27 49.92
N GLY A 76 12.44 11.13 48.90
CA GLY A 76 13.72 11.18 48.19
C GLY A 76 14.03 9.95 47.32
N LYS A 77 13.02 9.10 47.11
CA LYS A 77 13.16 7.92 46.23
C LYS A 77 12.70 8.29 44.81
N VAL A 78 13.51 8.00 43.82
CA VAL A 78 13.10 8.11 42.42
C VAL A 78 12.19 6.95 42.10
N ILE A 79 10.95 7.25 41.72
CA ILE A 79 9.93 6.26 41.35
C ILE A 79 9.98 6.01 39.81
N LEU A 80 10.60 6.92 39.06
CA LEU A 80 10.74 6.79 37.60
C LEU A 80 11.47 5.49 37.21
N PRO A 81 10.96 4.67 36.29
CA PRO A 81 11.66 3.46 35.86
C PRO A 81 13.06 3.76 35.31
N GLU A 82 14.05 2.92 35.62
CA GLU A 82 15.44 3.09 35.14
C GLU A 82 15.56 3.14 33.59
N TRP A 83 14.63 2.57 32.88
CA TRP A 83 14.61 2.59 31.41
C TRP A 83 14.07 3.88 30.79
N ALA A 84 13.39 4.75 31.58
CA ALA A 84 12.84 6.00 31.10
C ALA A 84 13.95 7.04 30.95
N GLU A 85 14.65 6.98 29.83
CA GLU A 85 15.74 7.90 29.52
C GLU A 85 15.22 9.28 29.04
N ASN A 86 14.05 9.28 28.41
CA ASN A 86 13.34 10.49 27.98
C ASN A 86 11.95 10.50 28.59
N TYR A 87 11.59 11.59 29.24
CA TYR A 87 10.30 11.73 29.89
C TYR A 87 9.88 13.18 29.97
N GLY A 88 8.58 13.42 30.02
CA GLY A 88 7.99 14.71 30.26
C GLY A 88 6.52 14.55 30.67
N SER A 89 5.88 15.62 31.09
CA SER A 89 4.52 15.58 31.61
C SER A 89 3.58 16.56 30.91
N ILE A 90 2.32 16.19 30.86
CA ILE A 90 1.19 17.04 30.48
C ILE A 90 0.31 17.20 31.70
N THR A 91 -0.11 18.43 31.99
CA THR A 91 -1.06 18.75 33.05
C THR A 91 -2.33 19.31 32.46
N ILE A 92 -3.48 18.71 32.76
CA ILE A 92 -4.79 19.09 32.26
C ILE A 92 -5.39 20.10 33.25
N CYS A 93 -5.63 21.34 32.77
CA CYS A 93 -6.05 22.44 33.67
C CYS A 93 -7.57 22.64 33.69
N ALA A 94 -8.27 22.50 32.58
CA ALA A 94 -9.71 22.71 32.50
C ALA A 94 -10.32 22.09 31.25
N LYS A 95 -11.63 21.92 31.24
CA LYS A 95 -12.39 21.60 30.03
C LYS A 95 -12.63 22.87 29.21
N LEU A 96 -12.43 22.80 27.92
CA LEU A 96 -12.72 23.83 26.95
C LEU A 96 -14.09 23.52 26.33
N GLN A 97 -15.01 24.45 26.35
CA GLN A 97 -16.36 24.26 25.77
C GLN A 97 -16.29 24.54 24.26
N THR A 98 -16.61 23.54 23.46
CA THR A 98 -16.78 23.65 22.00
C THR A 98 -18.17 23.20 21.59
N ASP A 99 -18.60 23.52 20.38
CA ASP A 99 -19.92 23.11 19.87
C ASP A 99 -20.02 21.59 19.62
N SER A 100 -18.89 20.90 19.42
CA SER A 100 -18.85 19.47 19.07
C SER A 100 -18.52 18.53 20.23
N GLY A 101 -18.15 19.03 21.40
CA GLY A 101 -17.82 18.21 22.57
C GLY A 101 -16.90 18.87 23.59
N ASP A 102 -16.41 18.06 24.53
CA ASP A 102 -15.45 18.50 25.54
C ASP A 102 -14.02 18.40 24.99
N GLU A 103 -13.37 19.54 24.82
CA GLU A 103 -11.94 19.66 24.57
C GLU A 103 -11.24 20.10 25.87
N TYR A 104 -9.91 20.07 25.90
CA TYR A 104 -9.16 20.37 27.13
C TYR A 104 -8.07 21.41 26.90
N ILE A 105 -7.81 22.21 27.92
CA ILE A 105 -6.69 23.15 27.99
C ILE A 105 -5.74 22.73 29.10
N GLY A 106 -4.44 22.80 28.86
CA GLY A 106 -3.43 22.37 29.81
C GLY A 106 -2.03 22.91 29.54
N THR A 107 -1.07 22.44 30.33
CA THR A 107 0.35 22.74 30.15
C THR A 107 1.11 21.50 29.67
N MET A 108 2.25 21.71 29.02
CA MET A 108 3.08 20.65 28.45
C MET A 108 4.57 20.99 28.64
N ASP A 109 5.32 20.05 29.20
CA ASP A 109 6.78 20.15 29.26
C ASP A 109 7.42 20.15 27.85
N GLU A 110 8.51 20.88 27.67
CA GLU A 110 9.23 20.91 26.39
C GLU A 110 9.72 19.50 25.98
N ALA A 111 10.04 18.65 26.96
CA ALA A 111 10.43 17.27 26.73
C ALA A 111 9.31 16.41 26.10
N VAL A 112 8.04 16.64 26.43
CA VAL A 112 6.90 15.92 25.83
C VAL A 112 6.78 16.21 24.35
N LYS A 113 7.07 17.43 23.91
CA LYS A 113 7.08 17.79 22.50
C LYS A 113 8.05 16.89 21.71
N ASP A 114 9.24 16.64 22.28
CA ASP A 114 10.24 15.77 21.63
C ASP A 114 9.86 14.27 21.70
N VAL A 115 9.42 13.81 22.86
CA VAL A 115 8.98 12.40 23.08
C VAL A 115 7.71 12.11 22.28
N GLY A 116 6.79 13.05 22.21
CA GLY A 116 5.55 12.96 21.44
C GLY A 116 5.69 13.20 19.95
N LYS A 117 6.85 13.71 19.48
CA LYS A 117 7.03 14.17 18.09
C LYS A 117 5.95 15.17 17.66
N ILE A 118 5.55 16.06 18.58
CA ILE A 118 4.51 17.05 18.32
C ILE A 118 5.04 18.09 17.34
N GLU A 119 4.39 18.19 16.18
CA GLU A 119 4.76 19.14 15.13
C GLU A 119 3.89 20.41 15.20
N MET A 120 4.51 21.56 14.98
CA MET A 120 3.80 22.82 14.81
C MET A 120 3.43 22.99 13.33
N VAL A 121 2.15 23.31 13.06
CA VAL A 121 1.72 23.71 11.72
C VAL A 121 2.25 25.11 11.40
N ASP A 122 2.16 26.01 12.39
CA ASP A 122 2.72 27.37 12.30
C ASP A 122 3.04 27.91 13.70
N GLY A 123 3.98 28.86 13.81
CA GLY A 123 4.30 29.52 15.06
C GLY A 123 5.17 28.71 16.02
N ARG A 124 4.92 28.83 17.32
CA ARG A 124 5.72 28.27 18.41
C ARG A 124 4.86 27.86 19.61
N MET A 125 5.43 27.07 20.53
CA MET A 125 4.82 26.82 21.85
C MET A 125 4.76 28.12 22.70
N PRO A 126 3.75 28.24 23.58
CA PRO A 126 3.57 29.37 24.46
C PRO A 126 4.72 29.54 25.45
N GLN A 127 5.15 30.78 25.70
CA GLN A 127 6.15 31.12 26.69
C GLN A 127 5.65 32.15 27.70
N GLY A 128 4.66 32.96 27.31
CA GLY A 128 4.04 33.97 28.14
C GLY A 128 2.72 33.49 28.76
N ASN A 129 2.30 34.12 29.85
CA ASN A 129 1.09 33.80 30.57
C ASN A 129 -0.22 34.12 29.81
N ASP A 130 -0.14 34.91 28.74
CA ASP A 130 -1.27 35.30 27.89
C ASP A 130 -1.20 34.65 26.50
N GLU A 131 -0.35 33.64 26.33
CA GLU A 131 -0.14 32.95 25.06
C GLU A 131 -0.79 31.56 25.07
N VAL A 132 -1.33 31.17 23.91
CA VAL A 132 -1.87 29.82 23.68
C VAL A 132 -1.41 29.29 22.34
N ALA A 133 -1.14 27.98 22.27
CA ALA A 133 -1.04 27.21 21.05
C ALA A 133 -2.19 26.19 21.03
N MET A 134 -2.88 26.06 19.90
CA MET A 134 -4.05 25.20 19.78
C MET A 134 -3.94 24.26 18.59
N GLU A 135 -4.59 23.12 18.69
CA GLU A 135 -4.78 22.24 17.53
C GLU A 135 -5.64 22.93 16.47
N ALA A 136 -5.29 22.66 15.21
CA ALA A 136 -5.87 23.34 14.06
C ALA A 136 -7.40 23.14 13.95
N ASP A 137 -7.89 21.97 14.31
CA ASP A 137 -9.32 21.63 14.27
C ASP A 137 -10.09 22.36 15.38
N VAL A 138 -9.55 22.42 16.59
CA VAL A 138 -10.19 23.12 17.73
C VAL A 138 -10.27 24.62 17.48
N LEU A 139 -9.23 25.22 16.91
CA LEU A 139 -9.28 26.63 16.45
C LEU A 139 -10.43 26.84 15.48
N SER A 140 -10.61 25.91 14.58
CA SER A 140 -11.67 25.94 13.59
C SER A 140 -13.06 25.80 14.20
N GLU A 141 -13.22 24.93 15.20
CA GLU A 141 -14.49 24.75 15.94
C GLU A 141 -14.88 25.99 16.75
N LEU A 142 -13.88 26.68 17.28
CA LEU A 142 -14.10 27.96 17.97
C LEU A 142 -14.38 29.14 17.02
N GLY A 143 -14.35 28.91 15.69
CA GLY A 143 -14.64 29.93 14.67
C GLY A 143 -13.49 30.86 14.35
N TYR A 144 -12.25 30.54 14.78
CA TYR A 144 -11.05 31.33 14.49
C TYR A 144 -10.28 30.77 13.28
N ASP A 145 -9.58 31.67 12.59
CA ASP A 145 -8.62 31.30 11.55
C ASP A 145 -7.22 31.01 12.15
N TYR A 146 -6.25 30.62 11.32
CA TYR A 146 -4.89 30.27 11.76
C TYR A 146 -3.94 31.46 11.85
N THR A 147 -4.46 32.71 11.92
CA THR A 147 -3.64 33.91 11.94
C THR A 147 -2.96 34.10 13.31
N LEU A 148 -1.62 34.00 13.36
CA LEU A 148 -0.87 34.18 14.58
C LEU A 148 -0.97 35.63 15.08
N GLY A 149 -0.99 35.80 16.40
CA GLY A 149 -1.10 37.09 17.08
C GLY A 149 -2.54 37.59 17.30
N GLN A 150 -3.57 36.88 16.82
CA GLN A 150 -4.96 37.19 17.14
C GLN A 150 -5.31 36.83 18.59
N LYS A 151 -6.29 37.54 19.15
CA LYS A 151 -6.83 37.18 20.46
C LYS A 151 -7.96 36.19 20.31
N ILE A 152 -7.89 35.14 21.10
CA ILE A 152 -8.86 34.07 21.15
C ILE A 152 -9.53 34.10 22.50
N SER A 153 -10.88 34.20 22.54
CA SER A 153 -11.70 34.13 23.75
C SER A 153 -12.55 32.88 23.72
N PHE A 154 -12.57 32.16 24.81
CA PHE A 154 -13.33 30.93 24.97
C PHE A 154 -13.72 30.70 26.42
N ASN A 155 -14.74 29.85 26.62
CA ASN A 155 -15.21 29.47 27.95
C ASN A 155 -14.52 28.17 28.39
N VAL A 156 -14.13 28.12 29.64
CA VAL A 156 -13.56 26.95 30.29
C VAL A 156 -14.37 26.56 31.50
N SER A 157 -14.32 25.29 31.86
CA SER A 157 -14.97 24.78 33.08
C SER A 157 -14.00 23.91 33.88
N GLY A 158 -13.98 24.13 35.21
CA GLY A 158 -13.22 23.36 36.17
C GLY A 158 -14.14 22.44 37.00
N GLU A 159 -13.78 21.22 37.22
CA GLU A 159 -14.49 20.27 38.09
C GLU A 159 -14.30 20.64 39.57
N VAL A 160 -15.30 20.34 40.37
CA VAL A 160 -15.29 20.59 41.83
C VAL A 160 -15.44 19.29 42.61
N GLU A 161 -14.86 19.22 43.81
CA GLU A 161 -15.02 18.11 44.74
C GLU A 161 -15.85 18.51 45.95
N PRO A 162 -16.80 17.68 46.39
CA PRO A 162 -17.23 16.37 45.86
C PRO A 162 -18.09 16.52 44.58
N SER A 163 -17.77 15.78 43.56
CA SER A 163 -18.30 15.93 42.19
C SER A 163 -19.71 15.40 41.95
N GLU A 164 -20.30 14.62 42.87
CA GLU A 164 -21.52 13.86 42.57
C GLU A 164 -22.81 14.71 42.46
N THR A 165 -22.78 15.98 42.84
CA THR A 165 -24.00 16.83 42.88
C THR A 165 -23.79 18.29 42.43
N GLU A 166 -22.62 18.70 42.03
CA GLU A 166 -22.32 20.12 41.81
C GLU A 166 -21.95 20.44 40.35
N GLU A 167 -22.49 21.54 39.83
CA GLU A 167 -22.15 22.02 38.49
C GLU A 167 -20.68 22.52 38.45
N PRO A 168 -19.96 22.32 37.36
CA PRO A 168 -18.57 22.81 37.20
C PRO A 168 -18.52 24.36 37.27
N VAL A 169 -17.40 24.87 37.76
CA VAL A 169 -17.13 26.33 37.77
C VAL A 169 -16.73 26.76 36.38
N LYS A 170 -17.33 27.84 35.85
CA LYS A 170 -17.07 28.39 34.53
C LYS A 170 -16.28 29.69 34.61
N ALA A 171 -15.34 29.88 33.66
CA ALA A 171 -14.62 31.13 33.50
C ALA A 171 -14.43 31.43 32.01
N GLU A 172 -14.47 32.73 31.65
CA GLU A 172 -14.11 33.18 30.30
C GLU A 172 -12.63 33.58 30.30
N CYS A 173 -11.87 33.06 29.33
CA CYS A 173 -10.46 33.31 29.20
C CYS A 173 -10.14 33.88 27.83
N THR A 174 -9.15 34.78 27.77
CA THR A 174 -8.63 35.36 26.52
C THR A 174 -7.13 35.22 26.47
N TYR A 175 -6.65 34.61 25.38
CA TYR A 175 -5.22 34.40 25.10
C TYR A 175 -4.85 34.93 23.70
N THR A 176 -3.57 35.10 23.46
CA THR A 176 -3.03 35.43 22.13
C THR A 176 -2.54 34.16 21.47
N LEU A 177 -3.01 33.84 20.27
CA LEU A 177 -2.56 32.68 19.50
C LEU A 177 -1.12 32.87 19.05
N VAL A 178 -0.20 32.03 19.53
CA VAL A 178 1.22 32.05 19.16
C VAL A 178 1.66 30.82 18.38
N GLY A 179 0.82 29.80 18.32
CA GLY A 179 1.11 28.57 17.59
C GLY A 179 -0.13 27.80 17.21
N VAL A 180 -0.03 27.11 16.09
CA VAL A 180 -1.01 26.12 15.62
C VAL A 180 -0.33 24.77 15.69
N ILE A 181 -0.88 23.86 16.49
CA ILE A 181 -0.38 22.51 16.73
C ILE A 181 -1.06 21.55 15.74
N LYS A 182 -0.28 20.62 15.22
CA LYS A 182 -0.80 19.48 14.50
C LYS A 182 -1.51 18.55 15.48
N GLU A 183 -2.67 18.08 15.11
CA GLU A 183 -3.52 17.26 16.00
C GLU A 183 -2.76 16.02 16.50
N TYR A 184 -2.79 15.80 17.80
CA TYR A 184 -2.22 14.66 18.49
C TYR A 184 -3.18 14.04 19.51
N THR A 185 -4.12 14.83 20.07
CA THR A 185 -5.00 14.42 21.15
C THR A 185 -5.88 13.23 20.78
N LYS A 186 -6.42 13.22 19.56
CA LYS A 186 -7.27 12.14 19.02
C LYS A 186 -6.48 10.92 18.51
N LEU A 187 -5.16 11.09 18.34
CA LEU A 187 -4.28 10.04 17.83
C LEU A 187 -3.63 9.24 18.95
N TRP A 188 -3.26 9.90 20.03
CA TRP A 188 -2.71 9.23 21.19
C TRP A 188 -3.85 8.57 21.93
N ASN A 189 -4.19 7.37 21.51
CA ASN A 189 -5.28 6.59 22.08
C ASN A 189 -4.92 6.12 23.49
N ILE A 190 -5.06 7.03 24.45
CA ILE A 190 -4.93 6.74 25.88
C ILE A 190 -6.35 6.46 26.38
N SER A 191 -6.72 5.20 26.44
CA SER A 191 -8.06 4.78 26.85
C SER A 191 -7.99 3.54 27.73
N ASP A 192 -8.88 3.48 28.71
CA ASP A 192 -9.16 2.32 29.53
C ASP A 192 -10.60 1.83 29.32
N ASP A 193 -11.02 0.86 30.14
CA ASP A 193 -12.40 0.33 30.16
C ASP A 193 -13.45 1.40 30.55
N ASN A 194 -13.04 2.53 31.13
CA ASN A 194 -13.89 3.62 31.60
C ASN A 194 -14.01 4.78 30.62
N GLY A 195 -13.18 4.85 29.59
CA GLY A 195 -13.21 5.89 28.57
C GLY A 195 -11.83 6.36 28.10
N TYR A 196 -11.82 7.50 27.40
CA TYR A 196 -10.59 8.14 26.94
C TYR A 196 -10.06 9.10 28.01
N GLU A 197 -8.76 9.00 28.30
CA GLU A 197 -8.09 9.99 29.10
C GLU A 197 -7.96 11.31 28.35
N PRO A 198 -8.31 12.43 28.95
CA PRO A 198 -8.26 13.74 28.30
C PRO A 198 -6.81 14.16 28.04
N LEU A 199 -6.57 14.77 26.86
CA LEU A 199 -5.33 15.44 26.52
C LEU A 199 -5.64 16.88 26.11
N PRO A 200 -4.74 17.87 26.39
CA PRO A 200 -5.03 19.25 26.07
C PRO A 200 -4.85 19.53 24.57
N SER A 201 -5.92 19.87 23.88
CA SER A 201 -5.92 20.38 22.50
C SER A 201 -5.53 21.87 22.43
N ALA A 202 -5.60 22.58 23.58
CA ALA A 202 -5.08 23.92 23.78
C ALA A 202 -3.98 23.89 24.84
N VAL A 203 -2.78 24.36 24.48
CA VAL A 203 -1.60 24.36 25.35
C VAL A 203 -1.28 25.79 25.75
N VAL A 204 -1.05 26.01 27.04
CA VAL A 204 -0.57 27.28 27.61
C VAL A 204 0.76 27.05 28.33
N SER A 205 1.47 28.11 28.68
CA SER A 205 2.65 28.03 29.55
C SER A 205 2.24 27.67 30.99
N ASP A 206 3.19 27.25 31.83
CA ASP A 206 2.92 26.96 33.23
C ASP A 206 2.32 28.18 33.95
N ASP A 207 2.85 29.37 33.67
CA ASP A 207 2.30 30.65 34.22
C ASP A 207 0.89 30.93 33.67
N GLY A 208 0.62 30.56 32.42
CA GLY A 208 -0.70 30.63 31.80
C GLY A 208 -1.71 29.66 32.44
N GLY A 209 -1.27 28.46 32.80
CA GLY A 209 -2.07 27.49 33.56
C GLY A 209 -2.38 27.97 34.97
N MET A 210 -1.42 28.57 35.67
CA MET A 210 -1.69 29.20 36.98
C MET A 210 -2.69 30.34 36.88
N LYS A 211 -2.60 31.21 35.88
CA LYS A 211 -3.58 32.28 35.61
C LYS A 211 -4.97 31.71 35.37
N LEU A 212 -5.09 30.60 34.65
CA LEU A 212 -6.34 29.87 34.40
C LEU A 212 -6.96 29.40 35.74
N MET A 213 -6.12 28.77 36.58
CA MET A 213 -6.54 28.31 37.92
C MET A 213 -7.03 29.46 38.77
N ASP A 214 -6.36 30.61 38.76
CA ASP A 214 -6.77 31.79 39.53
C ASP A 214 -8.12 32.34 39.03
N SER A 215 -8.39 32.27 37.73
CA SER A 215 -9.68 32.66 37.16
C SER A 215 -10.80 31.70 37.59
N LEU A 216 -10.54 30.39 37.60
CA LEU A 216 -11.51 29.39 38.10
C LEU A 216 -11.74 29.53 39.60
N LYS A 217 -10.72 29.76 40.41
CA LYS A 217 -10.83 30.05 41.85
C LYS A 217 -11.68 31.27 42.12
N ALA A 218 -11.47 32.35 41.35
CA ALA A 218 -12.29 33.54 41.47
C ALA A 218 -13.78 33.27 41.19
N GLY A 219 -14.07 32.43 40.15
CA GLY A 219 -15.44 31.99 39.87
C GLY A 219 -16.03 31.12 40.98
N LEU A 220 -15.24 30.26 41.63
CA LEU A 220 -15.66 29.47 42.78
C LEU A 220 -15.93 30.33 43.99
N ASP A 221 -15.07 31.32 44.29
CA ASP A 221 -15.24 32.26 45.40
C ASP A 221 -16.51 33.13 45.24
N GLU A 222 -16.85 33.48 44.00
CA GLU A 222 -18.11 34.22 43.73
C GLU A 222 -19.31 33.35 44.00
N ARG A 223 -19.32 32.09 43.58
CA ARG A 223 -20.35 31.09 43.83
C ARG A 223 -20.52 30.81 45.34
N LEU A 224 -19.42 30.65 46.08
CA LEU A 224 -19.43 30.45 47.53
C LEU A 224 -20.01 31.63 48.32
N LYS A 225 -19.88 32.86 47.78
CA LYS A 225 -20.55 34.03 48.36
C LYS A 225 -22.09 33.98 48.21
N GLU A 226 -22.56 33.39 47.10
CA GLU A 226 -23.99 33.22 46.87
C GLU A 226 -24.62 32.05 47.69
N SER A 227 -23.78 31.05 48.03
CA SER A 227 -24.18 29.87 48.79
C SER A 227 -23.27 29.60 49.99
N PRO A 228 -23.34 30.42 51.06
CA PRO A 228 -22.45 30.28 52.20
C PRO A 228 -22.67 28.96 52.94
N GLY A 229 -21.64 28.15 53.10
CA GLY A 229 -21.66 26.90 53.87
C GLY A 229 -21.45 25.65 53.04
N GLN A 230 -21.29 25.72 51.77
CA GLN A 230 -20.81 24.63 50.92
C GLN A 230 -19.30 24.44 51.12
N MET A 231 -18.88 23.19 51.32
CA MET A 231 -17.46 22.78 51.31
C MET A 231 -17.16 22.16 49.97
N ILE A 232 -16.90 23.00 48.97
CA ILE A 232 -16.46 22.61 47.64
C ILE A 232 -15.12 23.24 47.34
N GLU A 233 -14.23 22.44 46.75
CA GLU A 233 -12.92 22.85 46.31
C GLU A 233 -12.74 22.51 44.81
N LEU A 234 -11.89 23.21 44.08
CA LEU A 234 -11.56 22.83 42.73
C LEU A 234 -10.77 21.54 42.75
N LYS A 235 -11.13 20.59 41.91
CA LYS A 235 -10.36 19.36 41.73
C LYS A 235 -8.92 19.69 41.31
N PRO A 236 -7.90 19.02 41.88
CA PRO A 236 -6.52 19.18 41.41
C PRO A 236 -6.39 18.84 39.93
N PHE A 237 -5.40 19.42 39.32
CA PHE A 237 -5.09 19.13 37.94
C PHE A 237 -4.55 17.71 37.77
N ASP A 238 -5.07 16.96 36.78
CA ASP A 238 -4.56 15.64 36.42
C ASP A 238 -3.25 15.78 35.66
N LYS A 239 -2.25 14.99 36.04
CA LYS A 239 -0.93 14.99 35.41
C LYS A 239 -0.60 13.63 34.84
N ILE A 240 -0.23 13.60 33.54
CA ILE A 240 0.13 12.37 32.82
C ILE A 240 1.59 12.49 32.38
N TRP A 241 2.38 11.48 32.70
CA TRP A 241 3.78 11.40 32.31
C TRP A 241 3.96 10.51 31.09
N PHE A 242 4.72 10.99 30.11
CA PHE A 242 5.07 10.26 28.90
C PHE A 242 6.53 9.82 28.97
N LEU A 243 6.75 8.49 28.91
CA LEU A 243 8.05 7.87 29.11
C LEU A 243 8.51 7.19 27.82
N SER A 244 9.80 7.33 27.51
CA SER A 244 10.45 6.60 26.42
C SER A 244 11.86 6.16 26.79
N GLY A 245 12.27 4.96 26.33
CA GLY A 245 13.58 4.38 26.58
C GLY A 245 14.51 4.53 25.37
N GLY A 246 15.68 5.13 25.56
CA GLY A 246 16.73 5.21 24.55
C GLY A 246 16.56 6.29 23.49
N ASP A 247 17.10 6.04 22.30
CA ASP A 247 17.08 7.01 21.20
C ASP A 247 15.69 7.08 20.57
N LEU A 248 15.03 8.23 20.67
CA LEU A 248 13.71 8.55 20.13
C LEU A 248 13.57 8.37 18.59
N TYR A 249 14.67 8.12 17.90
CA TYR A 249 14.70 7.85 16.46
C TYR A 249 14.96 6.38 16.11
N ASP A 250 15.19 5.52 17.12
CA ASP A 250 15.47 4.08 16.91
C ASP A 250 14.24 3.23 17.26
N TYR A 251 13.29 3.18 16.33
CA TYR A 251 12.06 2.40 16.44
C TYR A 251 12.32 0.93 16.81
N GLU A 252 13.27 0.25 16.10
CA GLU A 252 13.53 -1.18 16.33
C GLU A 252 13.91 -1.47 17.79
N LYS A 253 14.71 -0.58 18.39
CA LYS A 253 15.16 -0.78 19.80
C LYS A 253 14.03 -0.52 20.79
N ILE A 254 13.25 0.53 20.57
CA ILE A 254 12.11 0.84 21.44
C ILE A 254 11.07 -0.27 21.37
N ALA A 255 10.67 -0.66 20.16
CA ALA A 255 9.67 -1.71 19.94
C ALA A 255 10.09 -3.06 20.52
N ALA A 256 11.38 -3.42 20.44
CA ALA A 256 11.89 -4.69 20.98
C ALA A 256 11.79 -4.79 22.50
N LYS A 257 11.76 -3.65 23.21
CA LYS A 257 11.75 -3.59 24.67
C LYS A 257 10.38 -3.31 25.29
N GLN A 258 9.33 -3.12 24.47
CA GLN A 258 7.98 -2.75 24.96
C GLN A 258 7.46 -3.72 26.05
N LYS A 259 7.67 -5.03 25.87
CA LYS A 259 7.27 -6.03 26.88
C LYS A 259 8.03 -5.91 28.20
N ASP A 260 9.31 -5.53 28.15
CA ASP A 260 10.13 -5.33 29.36
C ASP A 260 9.70 -4.05 30.07
N TYR A 261 9.34 -3.00 29.31
CA TYR A 261 8.81 -1.76 29.84
C TYR A 261 7.46 -1.99 30.55
N GLU A 262 6.55 -2.69 29.91
CA GLU A 262 5.24 -3.07 30.48
C GLU A 262 5.39 -3.89 31.76
N ALA A 263 6.29 -4.88 31.78
CA ALA A 263 6.55 -5.70 32.98
C ALA A 263 7.10 -4.85 34.14
N SER A 264 7.94 -3.85 33.84
CA SER A 264 8.46 -2.92 34.86
C SER A 264 7.34 -2.05 35.44
N LEU A 265 6.44 -1.53 34.59
CA LEU A 265 5.30 -0.71 35.05
C LEU A 265 4.31 -1.51 35.88
N LYS A 266 4.00 -2.75 35.52
CA LYS A 266 3.19 -3.69 36.33
C LYS A 266 3.75 -3.91 37.72
N THR A 267 5.07 -3.93 37.86
CA THR A 267 5.71 -4.06 39.17
C THR A 267 5.52 -2.78 40.00
N LEU A 268 5.68 -1.61 39.37
CA LEU A 268 5.47 -0.32 40.06
C LEU A 268 4.01 -0.10 40.48
N GLU A 269 3.08 -0.55 39.65
CA GLU A 269 1.63 -0.54 39.96
C GLU A 269 1.33 -1.46 41.17
N ALA A 270 1.87 -2.69 41.19
CA ALA A 270 1.72 -3.61 42.29
C ALA A 270 2.34 -3.09 43.60
N ASP A 271 3.40 -2.28 43.51
CA ASP A 271 4.06 -1.61 44.65
C ASP A 271 3.32 -0.30 45.07
N GLY A 272 2.27 0.12 44.35
CA GLY A 272 1.46 1.31 44.63
C GLY A 272 2.12 2.63 44.28
N TYR A 273 3.08 2.63 43.36
CA TYR A 273 3.73 3.85 42.85
C TYR A 273 3.14 4.38 41.55
N VAL A 274 2.38 3.56 40.83
CA VAL A 274 1.68 3.87 39.60
C VAL A 274 0.20 3.60 39.81
N ASP A 275 -0.65 4.58 39.53
CA ASP A 275 -2.10 4.43 39.61
C ASP A 275 -2.64 3.80 38.34
N GLU A 276 -2.19 4.32 37.19
CA GLU A 276 -2.60 3.85 35.86
C GLU A 276 -1.46 4.00 34.85
N TYR A 277 -1.42 3.10 33.85
CA TYR A 277 -0.48 3.24 32.73
C TYR A 277 -1.06 2.70 31.42
N TRP A 278 -0.63 3.27 30.30
CA TRP A 278 -1.03 2.91 28.92
C TRP A 278 0.22 2.71 28.06
N MET A 279 0.22 1.64 27.30
CA MET A 279 1.31 1.37 26.34
C MET A 279 0.96 1.98 24.97
N ASN A 280 1.94 2.55 24.28
CA ASN A 280 1.76 3.09 22.94
C ASN A 280 1.70 1.97 21.87
N ASP A 281 0.63 1.21 21.92
CA ASP A 281 0.39 0.12 20.99
C ASP A 281 0.24 0.59 19.54
N ALA A 282 -0.31 1.77 19.34
CA ALA A 282 -0.52 2.35 18.01
C ALA A 282 0.81 2.63 17.29
N ALA A 283 1.82 3.13 18.01
CA ALA A 283 3.14 3.35 17.44
C ALA A 283 3.94 2.05 17.26
N PHE A 284 3.91 1.13 18.24
CA PHE A 284 4.87 0.03 18.32
C PHE A 284 4.29 -1.37 18.09
N LYS A 285 2.98 -1.58 18.14
CA LYS A 285 2.37 -2.85 17.69
C LYS A 285 2.40 -2.94 16.17
N ASN A 286 3.23 -3.82 15.69
CA ASN A 286 3.58 -4.03 14.31
C ASN A 286 2.47 -4.79 13.56
N LYS A 287 1.41 -4.10 13.13
CA LYS A 287 0.33 -4.74 12.35
C LYS A 287 0.54 -4.70 10.84
N ASP A 288 1.33 -3.75 10.32
CA ASP A 288 1.36 -3.44 8.89
C ASP A 288 2.77 -3.33 8.29
N MET A 289 3.78 -3.97 8.90
CA MET A 289 5.10 -4.05 8.28
C MET A 289 5.09 -5.01 7.10
N LEU A 290 5.61 -4.53 5.98
CA LEU A 290 5.84 -5.35 4.80
C LEU A 290 6.85 -6.45 5.12
N GLU A 291 6.46 -7.69 4.89
CA GLU A 291 7.35 -8.83 5.10
C GLU A 291 8.49 -8.85 4.07
N TYR A 292 9.70 -9.19 4.51
CA TYR A 292 10.82 -9.42 3.61
C TYR A 292 10.59 -10.71 2.80
N ASN A 293 10.26 -10.56 1.55
CA ASN A 293 10.09 -11.70 0.66
C ASN A 293 11.43 -12.23 0.16
N TYR A 294 12.13 -13.01 1.01
CA TYR A 294 13.41 -13.62 0.70
C TYR A 294 13.37 -14.61 -0.47
N ILE A 295 12.19 -15.05 -0.91
CA ILE A 295 12.04 -15.98 -2.03
C ILE A 295 12.62 -15.37 -3.31
N TYR A 296 12.34 -14.11 -3.61
CA TYR A 296 12.90 -13.43 -4.79
C TYR A 296 14.43 -13.36 -4.75
N THR A 297 15.01 -13.01 -3.61
CA THR A 297 16.45 -12.98 -3.39
C THR A 297 17.08 -14.37 -3.55
N ALA A 298 16.42 -15.41 -3.03
CA ALA A 298 16.85 -16.81 -3.19
C ALA A 298 16.80 -17.27 -4.66
N VAL A 299 15.76 -16.91 -5.41
CA VAL A 299 15.65 -17.23 -6.84
C VAL A 299 16.75 -16.56 -7.63
N ILE A 300 17.04 -15.27 -7.39
CA ILE A 300 18.17 -14.56 -8.02
C ILE A 300 19.49 -15.28 -7.72
N PHE A 301 19.70 -15.70 -6.47
CA PHE A 301 20.89 -16.45 -6.06
C PHE A 301 21.05 -17.79 -6.79
N VAL A 302 19.99 -18.58 -6.87
CA VAL A 302 19.99 -19.87 -7.57
C VAL A 302 20.30 -19.70 -9.06
N VAL A 303 19.68 -18.71 -9.71
CA VAL A 303 19.94 -18.40 -11.12
C VAL A 303 21.38 -17.93 -11.33
N MET A 304 21.91 -17.10 -10.44
CA MET A 304 23.31 -16.67 -10.45
C MET A 304 24.27 -17.87 -10.31
N LEU A 305 24.02 -18.76 -9.35
CA LEU A 305 24.82 -19.99 -9.18
C LEU A 305 24.77 -20.86 -10.42
N PHE A 306 23.59 -21.07 -10.98
CA PHE A 306 23.42 -21.81 -12.23
C PHE A 306 24.20 -21.16 -13.37
N ALA A 307 24.16 -19.84 -13.49
CA ALA A 307 24.92 -19.07 -14.46
C ALA A 307 26.44 -19.31 -14.34
N ILE A 308 26.95 -19.23 -13.13
CA ILE A 308 28.37 -19.42 -12.82
C ILE A 308 28.79 -20.87 -13.11
N ILE A 309 27.97 -21.84 -12.69
CA ILE A 309 28.21 -23.27 -12.96
C ILE A 309 28.24 -23.53 -14.47
N CYS A 310 27.27 -23.03 -15.23
CA CYS A 310 27.25 -23.15 -16.69
C CYS A 310 28.49 -22.54 -17.34
N MET A 311 28.84 -21.32 -16.93
CA MET A 311 30.02 -20.63 -17.44
C MET A 311 31.31 -21.41 -17.21
N TYR A 312 31.55 -21.86 -15.96
CA TYR A 312 32.77 -22.63 -15.66
C TYR A 312 32.77 -24.05 -16.27
N SER A 313 31.62 -24.71 -16.34
CA SER A 313 31.49 -26.04 -16.94
C SER A 313 31.82 -26.03 -18.44
N ILE A 314 31.43 -24.99 -19.16
CA ILE A 314 31.75 -24.81 -20.58
C ILE A 314 33.26 -24.65 -20.77
N TYR A 315 33.97 -23.97 -19.88
CA TYR A 315 35.40 -23.77 -19.91
C TYR A 315 36.21 -24.91 -19.27
N MET A 316 35.51 -25.91 -18.69
CA MET A 316 36.14 -27.02 -17.96
C MET A 316 37.24 -27.73 -18.78
N HIS A 317 37.07 -27.89 -20.10
CA HIS A 317 38.08 -28.50 -20.94
C HIS A 317 39.43 -27.72 -20.98
N ARG A 318 39.37 -26.38 -20.93
CA ARG A 318 40.61 -25.56 -20.82
C ARG A 318 41.16 -25.62 -19.39
N GLN A 319 40.32 -25.64 -18.38
CA GLN A 319 40.75 -25.77 -16.99
C GLN A 319 41.36 -27.15 -16.71
N ILE A 320 40.84 -28.22 -17.29
CA ILE A 320 41.41 -29.58 -17.16
C ILE A 320 42.85 -29.60 -17.65
N ARG A 321 43.16 -28.98 -18.81
CA ARG A 321 44.54 -28.88 -19.34
C ARG A 321 45.45 -28.12 -18.39
N GLN A 322 45.02 -26.97 -17.89
CA GLN A 322 45.78 -26.16 -16.92
C GLN A 322 45.97 -26.91 -15.59
N THR A 323 44.93 -27.54 -15.11
CA THR A 323 44.97 -28.34 -13.87
C THR A 323 45.89 -29.57 -14.05
N ALA A 324 45.88 -30.20 -15.21
CA ALA A 324 46.79 -31.30 -15.54
C ALA A 324 48.26 -30.83 -15.56
N LEU A 325 48.53 -29.65 -16.16
CA LEU A 325 49.86 -29.02 -16.14
C LEU A 325 50.28 -28.68 -14.68
N PHE A 326 49.41 -28.12 -13.88
CA PHE A 326 49.70 -27.81 -12.47
C PHE A 326 49.98 -29.08 -11.66
N ARG A 327 49.27 -30.17 -11.93
CA ARG A 327 49.51 -31.47 -11.30
C ARG A 327 50.81 -32.10 -11.76
N SER A 328 51.21 -31.94 -13.03
CA SER A 328 52.50 -32.45 -13.52
C SER A 328 53.69 -31.72 -12.89
N ILE A 329 53.52 -30.47 -12.46
CA ILE A 329 54.51 -29.66 -11.72
C ILE A 329 54.48 -29.96 -10.22
N GLY A 330 53.56 -30.81 -9.71
CA GLY A 330 53.50 -31.21 -8.32
C GLY A 330 52.56 -30.43 -7.43
N ILE A 331 51.66 -29.56 -8.00
CA ILE A 331 50.64 -28.84 -7.20
C ILE A 331 49.62 -29.82 -6.63
N THR A 332 49.43 -29.78 -5.30
CA THR A 332 48.51 -30.64 -4.57
C THR A 332 47.04 -30.15 -4.70
N LYS A 333 46.08 -31.07 -4.45
CA LYS A 333 44.63 -30.73 -4.43
C LYS A 333 44.33 -29.60 -3.47
N ARG A 334 45.02 -29.52 -2.33
CA ARG A 334 44.86 -28.52 -1.28
C ARG A 334 45.32 -27.12 -1.77
N GLN A 335 46.44 -27.06 -2.46
CA GLN A 335 46.96 -25.83 -3.07
C GLN A 335 46.03 -25.29 -4.16
N LEU A 336 45.41 -26.19 -4.96
CA LEU A 336 44.43 -25.79 -5.97
C LEU A 336 43.14 -25.21 -5.32
N GLY A 337 42.71 -25.76 -4.18
CA GLY A 337 41.62 -25.19 -3.37
C GLY A 337 41.93 -23.77 -2.89
N VAL A 338 43.20 -23.57 -2.41
CA VAL A 338 43.65 -22.23 -1.97
C VAL A 338 43.68 -21.22 -3.12
N MET A 339 44.12 -21.65 -4.32
CA MET A 339 44.09 -20.81 -5.52
C MET A 339 42.64 -20.40 -5.90
N THR A 340 41.70 -21.35 -5.82
CA THR A 340 40.28 -21.06 -6.08
C THR A 340 39.73 -20.08 -5.04
N PHE A 341 40.12 -20.20 -3.79
CA PHE A 341 39.75 -19.27 -2.72
C PHE A 341 40.27 -17.85 -3.02
N TYR A 342 41.55 -17.69 -3.34
CA TYR A 342 42.11 -16.40 -3.71
C TYR A 342 41.44 -15.78 -4.96
N GLU A 343 41.14 -16.61 -5.97
CA GLU A 343 40.42 -16.16 -7.17
C GLU A 343 39.00 -15.61 -6.81
N ASN A 344 38.29 -16.28 -5.90
CA ASN A 344 36.99 -15.81 -5.44
C ASN A 344 37.09 -14.48 -4.68
N ILE A 345 38.11 -14.30 -3.85
CA ILE A 345 38.31 -13.03 -3.13
C ILE A 345 38.61 -11.89 -4.12
N VAL A 346 39.57 -12.12 -5.04
CA VAL A 346 40.03 -11.09 -5.99
C VAL A 346 38.93 -10.66 -6.96
N LEU A 347 38.06 -11.57 -7.36
CA LEU A 347 36.95 -11.26 -8.26
C LEU A 347 35.65 -10.90 -7.49
N GLY A 348 35.45 -11.51 -6.31
CA GLY A 348 34.22 -11.35 -5.54
C GLY A 348 34.11 -9.99 -4.84
N ILE A 349 35.19 -9.52 -4.19
CA ILE A 349 35.15 -8.23 -3.46
C ILE A 349 34.81 -7.06 -4.39
N PRO A 350 35.47 -6.87 -5.56
CA PRO A 350 35.07 -5.83 -6.49
C PRO A 350 33.62 -5.97 -6.98
N SER A 351 33.16 -7.22 -7.20
CA SER A 351 31.78 -7.48 -7.62
C SER A 351 30.76 -7.06 -6.55
N LEU A 352 31.06 -7.33 -5.26
CA LEU A 352 30.20 -6.92 -4.15
C LEU A 352 30.16 -5.38 -4.01
N ILE A 353 31.33 -4.72 -4.10
CA ILE A 353 31.39 -3.25 -3.99
C ILE A 353 30.63 -2.58 -5.14
N CYS A 354 30.92 -2.99 -6.38
CA CYS A 354 30.22 -2.45 -7.55
C CYS A 354 28.72 -2.79 -7.53
N GLY A 355 28.36 -4.00 -7.07
CA GLY A 355 26.98 -4.44 -6.94
C GLY A 355 26.24 -3.64 -5.85
N ALA A 356 26.91 -3.33 -4.73
CA ALA A 356 26.34 -2.48 -3.69
C ALA A 356 26.06 -1.06 -4.19
N ALA A 357 27.03 -0.46 -4.88
CA ALA A 357 26.86 0.87 -5.45
C ALA A 357 25.72 0.93 -6.49
N LEU A 358 25.70 -0.05 -7.41
CA LEU A 358 24.64 -0.12 -8.43
C LEU A 358 23.28 -0.47 -7.83
N GLY A 359 23.23 -1.30 -6.80
CA GLY A 359 22.01 -1.66 -6.10
C GLY A 359 21.41 -0.45 -5.35
N ALA A 360 22.23 0.29 -4.61
CA ALA A 360 21.80 1.51 -3.92
C ALA A 360 21.31 2.59 -4.91
N ALA A 361 22.07 2.81 -6.01
CA ALA A 361 21.66 3.75 -7.05
C ALA A 361 20.37 3.31 -7.75
N GLY A 362 20.21 2.02 -8.02
CA GLY A 362 19.01 1.44 -8.62
C GLY A 362 17.79 1.60 -7.70
N THR A 363 17.94 1.33 -6.40
CA THR A 363 16.89 1.56 -5.41
C THR A 363 16.48 3.03 -5.37
N TRP A 364 17.44 3.94 -5.30
CA TRP A 364 17.17 5.38 -5.31
C TRP A 364 16.41 5.83 -6.56
N LEU A 365 16.79 5.33 -7.74
CA LEU A 365 16.09 5.63 -9.00
C LEU A 365 14.64 5.12 -8.99
N ILE A 366 14.40 3.90 -8.49
CA ILE A 366 13.06 3.32 -8.40
C ILE A 366 12.19 4.15 -7.44
N LEU A 367 12.71 4.46 -6.25
CA LEU A 367 11.99 5.27 -5.26
C LEU A 367 11.62 6.66 -5.81
N ARG A 368 12.54 7.31 -6.52
CA ARG A 368 12.34 8.68 -7.00
C ARG A 368 11.50 8.80 -8.27
N PHE A 369 11.53 7.83 -9.16
CA PHE A 369 10.87 7.93 -10.48
C PHE A 369 9.71 6.96 -10.67
N ALA A 370 9.79 5.76 -10.14
CA ALA A 370 8.74 4.77 -10.33
C ALA A 370 7.67 4.81 -9.22
N LEU A 371 8.04 5.18 -8.00
CA LEU A 371 7.15 5.22 -6.85
C LEU A 371 6.59 6.61 -6.55
N ALA A 372 7.30 7.68 -6.91
CA ALA A 372 6.94 9.04 -6.54
C ALA A 372 5.56 9.51 -7.06
N GLU A 373 5.02 8.88 -8.09
CA GLU A 373 3.67 9.18 -8.60
C GLU A 373 2.57 8.54 -7.73
N ASN A 374 2.86 7.38 -7.12
CA ASN A 374 1.88 6.59 -6.36
C ASN A 374 2.07 6.71 -4.84
N ILE A 375 3.32 6.77 -4.38
CA ILE A 375 3.68 6.90 -2.97
C ILE A 375 4.73 8.00 -2.86
N ALA A 376 4.39 9.09 -2.16
CA ALA A 376 5.30 10.20 -1.94
C ALA A 376 6.28 9.91 -0.77
N ASP A 377 7.45 10.54 -0.80
CA ASP A 377 8.40 10.69 0.30
C ASP A 377 9.02 9.43 0.93
N VAL A 378 9.12 8.32 0.19
CA VAL A 378 9.85 7.15 0.67
C VAL A 378 11.36 7.43 0.70
N LYS A 379 11.95 7.44 1.89
CA LYS A 379 13.39 7.65 2.11
C LYS A 379 14.18 6.38 1.82
N LEU A 380 15.38 6.52 1.19
CA LEU A 380 16.27 5.40 0.92
C LEU A 380 16.87 4.86 2.22
N TYR A 381 16.57 3.61 2.54
CA TYR A 381 17.19 2.89 3.63
C TYR A 381 17.86 1.58 3.15
N ILE A 382 19.09 1.33 3.60
CA ILE A 382 19.87 0.13 3.21
C ILE A 382 20.01 -0.80 4.42
N PRO A 383 19.42 -2.02 4.38
CA PRO A 383 19.44 -2.94 5.51
C PRO A 383 20.80 -3.62 5.67
N HIS A 384 21.71 -3.02 6.42
CA HIS A 384 23.13 -3.46 6.53
C HIS A 384 23.29 -4.89 7.03
N LYS A 385 22.49 -5.31 8.03
CA LYS A 385 22.55 -6.66 8.62
C LYS A 385 22.17 -7.72 7.58
N GLN A 386 21.03 -7.54 6.88
CA GLN A 386 20.54 -8.47 5.87
C GLN A 386 21.48 -8.54 4.66
N LEU A 387 22.06 -7.40 4.24
CA LEU A 387 23.02 -7.35 3.15
C LEU A 387 24.33 -8.07 3.46
N LEU A 388 24.82 -7.95 4.68
CA LEU A 388 26.04 -8.66 5.11
C LEU A 388 25.81 -10.17 5.10
N VAL A 389 24.69 -10.66 5.63
CA VAL A 389 24.29 -12.07 5.59
C VAL A 389 24.17 -12.56 4.14
N MET A 390 23.50 -11.79 3.27
CA MET A 390 23.37 -12.11 1.86
C MET A 390 24.74 -12.19 1.15
N ALA A 391 25.62 -11.21 1.37
CA ALA A 391 26.97 -11.19 0.77
C ALA A 391 27.79 -12.40 1.21
N LEU A 392 27.70 -12.79 2.48
CA LEU A 392 28.40 -13.94 3.03
C LEU A 392 27.85 -15.26 2.44
N LEU A 393 26.53 -15.45 2.45
CA LEU A 393 25.89 -16.66 1.90
C LEU A 393 26.20 -16.83 0.40
N TRP A 394 26.13 -15.74 -0.36
CA TRP A 394 26.37 -15.77 -1.80
C TRP A 394 27.83 -16.06 -2.12
N THR A 395 28.79 -15.46 -1.41
CA THR A 395 30.22 -15.76 -1.60
C THR A 395 30.57 -17.19 -1.23
N VAL A 396 30.02 -17.72 -0.14
CA VAL A 396 30.20 -19.11 0.28
C VAL A 396 29.59 -20.06 -0.76
N GLY A 397 28.37 -19.81 -1.22
CA GLY A 397 27.71 -20.61 -2.25
C GLY A 397 28.49 -20.68 -3.55
N ILE A 398 29.00 -19.54 -4.04
CA ILE A 398 29.86 -19.47 -5.23
C ILE A 398 31.14 -20.27 -5.00
N MET A 399 31.77 -20.15 -3.84
CA MET A 399 32.98 -20.88 -3.51
C MET A 399 32.76 -22.39 -3.54
N ILE A 400 31.65 -22.87 -2.94
CA ILE A 400 31.28 -24.29 -2.96
C ILE A 400 31.03 -24.77 -4.40
N ALA A 401 30.27 -24.00 -5.20
CA ALA A 401 30.00 -24.37 -6.60
C ALA A 401 31.25 -24.46 -7.43
N ARG A 402 32.16 -23.51 -7.32
CA ARG A 402 33.47 -23.54 -8.03
C ARG A 402 34.40 -24.64 -7.55
N MET A 403 34.41 -24.91 -6.26
CA MET A 403 35.19 -26.01 -5.68
C MET A 403 34.67 -27.36 -6.18
N ALA A 404 33.37 -27.55 -6.27
CA ALA A 404 32.77 -28.77 -6.84
C ALA A 404 33.18 -28.98 -8.32
N ILE A 405 33.19 -27.92 -9.11
CA ILE A 405 33.64 -28.00 -10.53
C ILE A 405 35.13 -28.38 -10.59
N ASN A 406 35.96 -27.80 -9.76
CA ASN A 406 37.38 -28.11 -9.73
C ASN A 406 37.65 -29.56 -9.27
N ILE A 407 36.93 -30.07 -8.29
CA ILE A 407 36.99 -31.48 -7.83
C ILE A 407 36.59 -32.42 -8.96
N ALA A 408 35.51 -32.09 -9.70
CA ALA A 408 35.08 -32.87 -10.86
C ALA A 408 36.13 -32.90 -11.95
N ALA A 409 36.84 -31.78 -12.20
CA ALA A 409 37.97 -31.71 -13.12
C ALA A 409 39.16 -32.56 -12.66
N LEU A 410 39.44 -32.65 -11.35
CA LEU A 410 40.53 -33.44 -10.78
C LEU A 410 40.29 -34.95 -10.83
N ARG A 411 39.06 -35.41 -10.92
CA ARG A 411 38.70 -36.84 -11.04
C ARG A 411 38.95 -37.39 -12.43
N GLN A 412 39.25 -36.56 -13.43
CA GLN A 412 39.57 -37.03 -14.79
C GLN A 412 41.01 -37.52 -14.88
N PRO A 413 41.26 -38.68 -15.57
CA PRO A 413 42.59 -39.25 -15.69
C PRO A 413 43.49 -38.37 -16.56
N LEU A 414 44.78 -38.23 -16.17
CA LEU A 414 45.81 -37.44 -16.86
C LEU A 414 46.09 -37.96 -18.28
N THR A 415 45.91 -39.25 -18.51
CA THR A 415 46.23 -39.96 -19.76
C THR A 415 45.01 -40.28 -20.63
N GLY A 416 43.85 -39.77 -20.26
CA GLY A 416 42.59 -40.03 -21.00
C GLY A 416 42.56 -39.39 -22.37
N LYS A 417 42.08 -40.08 -23.40
CA LYS A 417 41.83 -39.56 -24.75
C LYS A 417 41.07 -38.24 -24.66
N MET A 418 41.75 -37.14 -24.91
CA MET A 418 41.26 -35.74 -24.72
C MET A 418 40.17 -35.34 -25.70
N TYR A 419 39.86 -36.16 -26.67
CA TYR A 419 38.81 -35.95 -27.65
C TYR A 419 37.92 -37.20 -27.75
N PRO A 420 36.64 -37.06 -27.52
CA PRO A 420 35.71 -38.14 -27.84
C PRO A 420 35.67 -38.27 -29.35
N VAL A 421 36.08 -39.46 -29.85
CA VAL A 421 36.04 -39.81 -31.27
C VAL A 421 34.74 -40.57 -31.56
N GLY A 422 34.06 -40.25 -32.68
CA GLY A 422 32.89 -40.97 -33.13
C GLY A 422 31.56 -40.61 -32.44
N LYS A 423 30.80 -41.61 -32.03
CA LYS A 423 29.44 -41.43 -31.46
C LYS A 423 29.39 -40.51 -30.24
N ARG A 424 30.43 -40.52 -29.36
CA ARG A 424 30.52 -39.61 -28.19
C ARG A 424 30.71 -38.13 -28.58
N ALA A 425 31.46 -37.83 -29.66
CA ALA A 425 31.62 -36.47 -30.14
C ALA A 425 30.29 -35.88 -30.69
N LYS A 426 29.49 -36.69 -31.40
CA LYS A 426 28.16 -36.31 -31.87
C LYS A 426 27.22 -36.06 -30.69
N GLY A 427 27.25 -36.92 -29.66
CA GLY A 427 26.43 -36.75 -28.46
C GLY A 427 26.72 -35.46 -27.71
N ILE A 428 28.00 -35.08 -27.52
CA ILE A 428 28.39 -33.82 -26.85
C ILE A 428 27.99 -32.61 -27.69
N MET A 429 28.05 -32.66 -29.01
CA MET A 429 27.64 -31.57 -29.88
C MET A 429 26.12 -31.40 -29.88
N ILE A 430 25.35 -32.48 -29.82
CA ILE A 430 23.87 -32.44 -29.64
C ILE A 430 23.53 -31.87 -28.28
N LEU A 431 24.20 -32.29 -27.22
CA LEU A 431 23.97 -31.77 -25.85
C LEU A 431 24.26 -30.25 -25.77
N LYS A 432 25.29 -29.73 -26.42
CA LYS A 432 25.58 -28.29 -26.47
C LYS A 432 24.55 -27.49 -27.24
N LYS A 433 24.00 -28.04 -28.33
CA LYS A 433 22.90 -27.41 -29.07
C LYS A 433 21.60 -27.42 -28.25
N ALA A 434 21.31 -28.52 -27.56
CA ALA A 434 20.17 -28.61 -26.64
C ALA A 434 20.28 -27.60 -25.51
N MET A 435 21.49 -27.37 -24.97
CA MET A 435 21.71 -26.40 -23.89
C MET A 435 21.42 -24.94 -24.32
N ILE A 436 21.79 -24.56 -25.56
CA ILE A 436 21.42 -23.20 -26.07
C ILE A 436 19.92 -23.07 -26.22
N LEU A 437 19.25 -24.12 -26.73
CA LEU A 437 17.81 -24.13 -26.87
C LEU A 437 17.14 -24.03 -25.50
N GLN A 438 17.60 -24.82 -24.52
CA GLN A 438 17.08 -24.74 -23.12
C GLN A 438 17.22 -23.35 -22.51
N LEU A 439 18.39 -22.70 -22.65
CA LEU A 439 18.61 -21.32 -22.18
C LEU A 439 17.69 -20.33 -22.90
N SER A 440 17.47 -20.50 -24.18
CA SER A 440 16.57 -19.63 -24.95
C SER A 440 15.11 -19.85 -24.59
N VAL A 441 14.67 -21.09 -24.32
CA VAL A 441 13.34 -21.42 -23.82
C VAL A 441 13.13 -20.80 -22.45
N LEU A 442 14.10 -20.95 -21.53
CA LEU A 442 14.03 -20.35 -20.21
C LEU A 442 13.98 -18.82 -20.28
N LEU A 443 14.73 -18.22 -21.20
CA LEU A 443 14.70 -16.77 -21.43
C LEU A 443 13.30 -16.31 -21.87
N CYS A 444 12.69 -16.98 -22.85
CA CYS A 444 11.32 -16.67 -23.28
C CYS A 444 10.31 -16.87 -22.14
N PHE A 445 10.41 -17.98 -21.41
CA PHE A 445 9.53 -18.27 -20.27
C PHE A 445 9.60 -17.17 -19.21
N VAL A 446 10.82 -16.76 -18.78
CA VAL A 446 10.98 -15.72 -17.75
C VAL A 446 10.46 -14.37 -18.22
N MET A 447 10.61 -14.02 -19.49
CA MET A 447 10.03 -12.79 -20.05
C MET A 447 8.51 -12.82 -20.03
N ILE A 448 7.91 -13.94 -20.44
CA ILE A 448 6.46 -14.15 -20.41
C ILE A 448 5.96 -14.10 -18.94
N PHE A 449 6.57 -14.90 -18.08
CA PHE A 449 6.25 -14.98 -16.66
C PHE A 449 6.33 -13.61 -15.96
N GLY A 450 7.45 -12.90 -16.13
CA GLY A 450 7.68 -11.60 -15.47
C GLY A 450 6.65 -10.55 -15.86
N ILE A 451 6.22 -10.52 -17.11
CA ILE A 451 5.22 -9.55 -17.58
C ILE A 451 3.82 -9.95 -17.13
N PHE A 452 3.40 -11.19 -17.35
CA PHE A 452 2.02 -11.59 -17.07
C PHE A 452 1.72 -11.73 -15.57
N GLU A 453 2.67 -12.25 -14.78
CA GLU A 453 2.49 -12.27 -13.31
C GLU A 453 2.53 -10.88 -12.68
N SER A 454 3.10 -9.87 -13.37
CA SER A 454 3.07 -8.48 -12.89
C SER A 454 1.73 -7.78 -13.15
N LEU A 455 0.88 -8.30 -14.02
CA LEU A 455 -0.42 -7.67 -14.34
C LEU A 455 -1.37 -7.67 -13.14
N TYR A 456 -1.38 -8.74 -12.36
CA TYR A 456 -2.25 -8.82 -11.17
C TYR A 456 -1.86 -7.80 -10.09
N PRO A 457 -0.62 -7.75 -9.58
CA PRO A 457 -0.25 -6.73 -8.60
C PRO A 457 -0.36 -5.30 -9.17
N TYR A 458 -0.13 -5.10 -10.47
CA TYR A 458 -0.35 -3.81 -11.12
C TYR A 458 -1.84 -3.42 -11.09
N SER A 459 -2.73 -4.31 -11.48
CA SER A 459 -4.18 -4.08 -11.45
C SER A 459 -4.70 -3.81 -10.03
N GLN A 460 -4.20 -4.56 -9.04
CA GLN A 460 -4.57 -4.34 -7.64
C GLN A 460 -4.01 -3.01 -7.12
N MET A 461 -2.77 -2.66 -7.44
CA MET A 461 -2.19 -1.36 -7.10
C MET A 461 -3.04 -0.22 -7.67
N GLU A 462 -3.40 -0.31 -8.97
CA GLU A 462 -4.25 0.67 -9.63
C GLU A 462 -5.64 0.75 -8.97
N HIS A 463 -6.23 -0.39 -8.63
CA HIS A 463 -7.51 -0.45 -7.92
C HIS A 463 -7.44 0.32 -6.59
N TRP A 464 -6.53 -0.05 -5.68
CA TRP A 464 -6.42 0.60 -4.37
C TRP A 464 -6.02 2.07 -4.44
N SER A 465 -5.23 2.47 -5.46
CA SER A 465 -4.83 3.88 -5.67
C SER A 465 -5.94 4.76 -6.23
N ASN A 466 -6.96 4.16 -6.85
CA ASN A 466 -8.08 4.89 -7.46
C ASN A 466 -9.36 4.84 -6.62
N LEU A 467 -9.33 4.18 -5.45
CA LEU A 467 -10.45 4.23 -4.52
C LEU A 467 -10.51 5.58 -3.78
N PRO A 468 -11.72 6.05 -3.41
CA PRO A 468 -11.86 7.28 -2.67
C PRO A 468 -11.26 7.15 -1.26
N SER A 469 -10.32 8.02 -0.94
CA SER A 469 -9.65 8.03 0.36
C SER A 469 -10.60 8.35 1.50
N TYR A 470 -11.54 9.25 1.25
CA TYR A 470 -12.59 9.60 2.21
C TYR A 470 -13.96 9.46 1.58
N LYS A 471 -14.91 9.02 2.39
CA LYS A 471 -16.33 9.03 2.08
C LYS A 471 -17.02 9.96 3.09
N ILE A 472 -17.67 10.98 2.59
CA ILE A 472 -18.35 12.01 3.39
C ILE A 472 -19.83 11.92 3.10
N TYR A 473 -20.64 11.93 4.14
CA TYR A 473 -22.09 11.85 3.99
C TYR A 473 -22.82 12.72 5.03
N SER A 474 -23.98 13.18 4.63
CA SER A 474 -24.89 13.95 5.44
C SER A 474 -25.97 13.05 6.04
N GLY A 475 -26.31 13.30 7.30
CA GLY A 475 -27.33 12.54 8.02
C GLY A 475 -26.82 11.26 8.69
N ASN A 476 -27.54 10.79 9.70
CA ASN A 476 -27.24 9.55 10.39
C ASN A 476 -27.78 8.35 9.60
N LEU A 477 -26.92 7.36 9.31
CA LEU A 477 -27.36 6.11 8.66
C LEU A 477 -28.25 5.24 9.58
N THR A 478 -28.27 5.51 10.87
CA THR A 478 -28.92 4.68 11.90
C THR A 478 -30.15 5.30 12.59
N GLY A 479 -30.62 6.47 12.14
CA GLY A 479 -31.91 7.08 12.49
C GLY A 479 -32.15 7.41 13.98
N THR A 480 -32.48 8.59 14.28
CA THR A 480 -33.15 9.25 15.43
C THR A 480 -32.64 10.68 15.63
N ASP A 481 -32.39 11.39 14.54
CA ASP A 481 -31.81 12.72 14.68
C ASP A 481 -32.86 13.81 14.62
N ASP A 482 -32.57 14.92 15.27
CA ASP A 482 -33.34 16.15 15.17
C ASP A 482 -33.31 16.63 13.70
N ILE A 483 -34.43 17.09 13.21
CA ILE A 483 -34.62 17.49 11.79
C ILE A 483 -33.62 18.58 11.37
N GLU A 484 -33.16 19.39 12.32
CA GLU A 484 -32.22 20.48 12.09
C GLU A 484 -30.85 20.02 11.66
N GLN A 485 -30.48 18.74 11.91
CA GLN A 485 -29.19 18.17 11.56
C GLN A 485 -29.17 17.35 10.25
N ILE A 486 -30.34 17.18 9.61
CA ILE A 486 -30.49 16.36 8.41
C ILE A 486 -30.65 17.24 7.18
N GLU A 487 -29.57 17.83 6.74
CA GLU A 487 -29.54 18.65 5.54
C GLU A 487 -28.61 18.03 4.48
N ASN A 488 -28.83 18.40 3.21
CA ASN A 488 -27.86 18.11 2.16
C ASN A 488 -26.60 18.94 2.40
N MET A 489 -25.51 18.53 1.78
CA MET A 489 -24.24 19.27 1.87
C MET A 489 -24.38 20.70 1.36
N ASP A 490 -23.73 21.66 2.01
CA ASP A 490 -23.64 23.05 1.53
C ASP A 490 -22.96 23.12 0.16
N SER A 491 -23.45 23.95 -0.72
CA SER A 491 -22.90 24.16 -2.07
C SER A 491 -21.44 24.67 -2.07
N ASN A 492 -20.98 25.31 -0.98
CA ASN A 492 -19.60 25.79 -0.84
C ASN A 492 -18.67 24.73 -0.24
N PHE A 493 -19.21 23.67 0.38
CA PHE A 493 -18.43 22.64 1.03
C PHE A 493 -17.41 21.99 0.06
N GLU A 494 -17.83 21.65 -1.15
CA GLU A 494 -16.94 21.08 -2.19
C GLU A 494 -15.76 22.01 -2.50
N LYS A 495 -15.99 23.31 -2.57
CA LYS A 495 -14.95 24.32 -2.84
C LYS A 495 -13.97 24.43 -1.69
N GLN A 496 -14.46 24.42 -0.45
CA GLN A 496 -13.64 24.44 0.75
C GLN A 496 -12.77 23.18 0.83
N LEU A 497 -13.36 22.03 0.52
CA LEU A 497 -12.68 20.75 0.55
C LEU A 497 -11.58 20.68 -0.53
N THR A 498 -11.89 21.06 -1.76
CA THR A 498 -10.91 21.05 -2.87
C THR A 498 -9.77 22.05 -2.72
N ALA A 499 -9.90 23.04 -1.84
CA ALA A 499 -8.83 23.95 -1.47
C ALA A 499 -7.78 23.30 -0.53
N ILE A 500 -8.09 22.16 0.10
CA ILE A 500 -7.16 21.46 1.00
C ILE A 500 -6.03 20.84 0.19
N PRO A 501 -4.75 21.10 0.55
CA PRO A 501 -3.61 20.49 -0.10
C PRO A 501 -3.65 18.95 -0.01
N GLY A 502 -3.37 18.27 -1.13
CA GLY A 502 -3.37 16.80 -1.19
C GLY A 502 -4.68 16.20 -1.73
N ILE A 503 -5.77 16.96 -1.81
CA ILE A 503 -6.98 16.52 -2.49
C ILE A 503 -6.79 16.61 -4.01
N ARG A 504 -7.12 15.51 -4.69
CA ARG A 504 -6.97 15.36 -6.14
C ARG A 504 -8.25 15.68 -6.90
N SER A 505 -9.36 15.15 -6.41
CA SER A 505 -10.69 15.35 -6.99
C SER A 505 -11.76 14.91 -5.99
N THR A 506 -12.97 15.40 -6.21
CA THR A 506 -14.17 15.01 -5.48
C THR A 506 -15.21 14.47 -6.48
N ASP A 507 -16.06 13.58 -6.02
CA ASP A 507 -17.23 13.10 -6.74
C ASP A 507 -18.43 13.07 -5.80
N LYS A 508 -19.56 13.66 -6.25
CA LYS A 508 -20.74 13.88 -5.41
C LYS A 508 -21.94 13.15 -5.95
N MET A 509 -22.78 12.66 -5.07
CA MET A 509 -24.04 12.04 -5.41
C MET A 509 -25.07 12.19 -4.30
N GLY A 510 -26.34 12.03 -4.63
CA GLY A 510 -27.40 11.84 -3.66
C GLY A 510 -27.76 10.36 -3.57
N ILE A 511 -28.05 9.87 -2.36
CA ILE A 511 -28.52 8.49 -2.14
C ILE A 511 -29.82 8.55 -1.35
N LEU A 512 -30.85 7.87 -1.89
CA LEU A 512 -32.14 7.68 -1.24
C LEU A 512 -32.53 6.19 -1.30
N GLU A 513 -33.29 5.75 -0.32
CA GLU A 513 -33.92 4.42 -0.35
C GLU A 513 -35.28 4.49 -1.04
N ALA A 514 -35.58 3.50 -1.87
CA ALA A 514 -36.83 3.39 -2.59
C ALA A 514 -37.24 1.93 -2.75
N TYR A 515 -38.48 1.71 -3.15
CA TYR A 515 -39.01 0.40 -3.51
C TYR A 515 -39.38 0.38 -5.00
N LEU A 516 -38.90 -0.62 -5.73
CA LEU A 516 -39.31 -0.88 -7.10
C LEU A 516 -40.53 -1.79 -7.12
N THR A 517 -41.54 -1.38 -7.89
CA THR A 517 -42.72 -2.18 -8.18
C THR A 517 -42.78 -2.45 -9.68
N PHE A 518 -43.15 -3.66 -10.03
CA PHE A 518 -43.30 -4.08 -11.43
C PHE A 518 -44.74 -4.47 -11.70
N GLU A 519 -45.41 -3.76 -12.62
CA GLU A 519 -46.69 -4.18 -13.19
C GLU A 519 -46.43 -5.09 -14.41
N ASP A 520 -47.07 -6.25 -14.48
CA ASP A 520 -47.08 -7.17 -15.64
C ASP A 520 -45.78 -7.89 -16.03
N MET A 521 -44.82 -8.08 -15.11
CA MET A 521 -43.57 -8.83 -15.38
C MET A 521 -43.62 -10.34 -15.05
N TRP A 522 -44.83 -10.89 -14.82
CA TRP A 522 -45.00 -12.30 -14.37
C TRP A 522 -44.49 -13.37 -15.38
N ASP A 523 -44.33 -12.97 -16.65
CA ASP A 523 -43.83 -13.90 -17.71
C ASP A 523 -42.31 -13.80 -17.93
N ASP A 524 -41.60 -12.89 -17.26
CA ASP A 524 -40.15 -12.72 -17.38
C ASP A 524 -39.42 -13.41 -16.24
N GLY A 525 -38.60 -14.40 -16.59
CA GLY A 525 -37.83 -15.20 -15.62
C GLY A 525 -36.89 -14.40 -14.73
N LEU A 526 -36.32 -13.29 -15.22
CA LEU A 526 -35.42 -12.40 -14.44
C LEU A 526 -36.19 -11.69 -13.34
N ALA A 527 -37.36 -11.11 -13.67
CA ALA A 527 -38.17 -10.40 -12.71
C ALA A 527 -38.70 -11.29 -11.61
N VAL A 528 -39.11 -12.52 -12.01
CA VAL A 528 -39.58 -13.57 -11.05
C VAL A 528 -38.47 -13.98 -10.11
N ASP A 529 -37.23 -14.19 -10.62
CA ASP A 529 -36.10 -14.59 -9.78
C ASP A 529 -35.58 -13.45 -8.88
N ILE A 530 -35.68 -12.20 -9.32
CA ILE A 530 -35.38 -11.01 -8.50
C ILE A 530 -36.37 -10.89 -7.34
N LEU A 531 -37.67 -11.06 -7.62
CA LEU A 531 -38.73 -11.01 -6.61
C LEU A 531 -38.66 -12.18 -5.63
N ALA A 532 -38.34 -13.39 -6.10
CA ALA A 532 -38.23 -14.61 -5.26
C ALA A 532 -37.01 -14.60 -4.33
N GLY A 533 -35.98 -13.83 -4.63
CA GLY A 533 -34.73 -13.76 -3.86
C GLY A 533 -34.73 -12.76 -2.71
N GLN A 534 -35.79 -11.95 -2.57
CA GLN A 534 -35.90 -10.97 -1.49
C GLN A 534 -37.15 -11.24 -0.63
N ASP A 535 -37.04 -10.98 0.66
CA ASP A 535 -38.19 -10.88 1.54
C ASP A 535 -39.18 -9.84 0.97
N SER A 536 -40.14 -10.28 0.21
CA SER A 536 -41.15 -9.42 -0.39
C SER A 536 -42.00 -8.80 0.69
N ALA A 537 -41.62 -7.60 1.14
CA ALA A 537 -42.57 -6.74 1.81
C ALA A 537 -43.64 -6.32 0.79
N ASP A 538 -44.86 -6.08 1.26
CA ASP A 538 -46.02 -5.62 0.44
C ASP A 538 -45.73 -4.34 -0.37
N ASP A 539 -44.53 -3.69 -0.13
CA ASP A 539 -44.14 -2.42 -0.71
C ASP A 539 -43.30 -2.52 -2.00
N GLY A 540 -42.72 -3.68 -2.34
CA GLY A 540 -41.85 -3.89 -3.49
C GLY A 540 -40.40 -4.23 -3.11
N ILE A 541 -39.48 -4.17 -4.09
CA ILE A 541 -38.07 -4.49 -3.92
C ILE A 541 -37.32 -3.26 -3.43
N GLN A 542 -36.70 -3.32 -2.27
CA GLN A 542 -35.87 -2.22 -1.76
C GLN A 542 -34.64 -2.02 -2.64
N ILE A 543 -34.39 -0.78 -3.03
CA ILE A 543 -33.26 -0.35 -3.85
C ILE A 543 -32.66 0.95 -3.33
N SER A 544 -31.44 1.22 -3.75
CA SER A 544 -30.84 2.55 -3.63
C SER A 544 -31.05 3.36 -4.90
N LEU A 545 -31.70 4.53 -4.78
CA LEU A 545 -31.81 5.50 -5.84
C LEU A 545 -30.63 6.48 -5.74
N CYS A 546 -29.74 6.46 -6.73
CA CYS A 546 -28.58 7.32 -6.77
C CYS A 546 -28.83 8.55 -7.66
N VAL A 547 -28.63 9.73 -7.08
CA VAL A 547 -28.76 11.00 -7.78
C VAL A 547 -27.39 11.49 -8.20
N VAL A 548 -27.18 11.65 -9.48
CA VAL A 548 -25.88 12.08 -10.03
C VAL A 548 -26.00 13.44 -10.71
N PRO A 549 -24.90 14.20 -10.87
CA PRO A 549 -24.90 15.44 -11.63
C PRO A 549 -25.48 15.27 -13.05
N ASP A 550 -26.26 16.26 -13.50
CA ASP A 550 -27.00 16.19 -14.78
C ASP A 550 -26.06 16.00 -15.99
N ASP A 551 -24.80 16.42 -15.89
CA ASP A 551 -23.76 16.27 -16.93
C ASP A 551 -23.21 14.85 -17.05
N LYS A 552 -23.39 14.01 -16.03
CA LYS A 552 -22.99 12.59 -16.06
C LYS A 552 -24.01 11.67 -16.74
N ILE A 553 -25.25 12.11 -16.86
CA ILE A 553 -26.33 11.33 -17.47
C ILE A 553 -26.54 11.81 -18.91
N ASP A 554 -25.92 11.15 -19.90
CA ASP A 554 -26.00 11.46 -21.33
C ASP A 554 -27.45 11.44 -21.87
N GLY A 555 -28.23 12.48 -21.60
CA GLY A 555 -29.56 12.69 -22.18
C GLY A 555 -30.67 11.72 -21.68
N ALA A 556 -30.35 10.86 -20.73
CA ALA A 556 -31.34 9.95 -20.10
C ALA A 556 -31.68 10.49 -18.72
N ASP A 557 -32.96 10.65 -18.38
CA ASP A 557 -33.38 11.09 -17.05
C ASP A 557 -33.13 10.01 -15.99
N VAL A 558 -33.21 8.72 -16.38
CA VAL A 558 -33.05 7.57 -15.50
C VAL A 558 -32.28 6.47 -16.21
N ILE A 559 -31.28 5.93 -15.51
CA ILE A 559 -30.47 4.77 -15.94
C ILE A 559 -30.64 3.64 -14.95
N MET A 560 -30.94 2.43 -15.43
CA MET A 560 -30.96 1.24 -14.61
C MET A 560 -29.71 0.38 -14.89
N THR A 561 -29.16 -0.26 -13.86
CA THR A 561 -27.96 -1.06 -14.00
C THR A 561 -28.20 -2.51 -13.66
N PHE A 562 -27.52 -3.42 -14.37
CA PHE A 562 -27.53 -4.86 -14.10
C PHE A 562 -26.13 -5.45 -14.20
N PRO A 563 -25.78 -6.46 -13.38
CA PRO A 563 -24.57 -7.22 -13.56
C PRO A 563 -24.64 -8.08 -14.84
N THR A 564 -23.56 -8.06 -15.64
CA THR A 564 -23.47 -8.87 -16.85
C THR A 564 -22.29 -9.83 -16.81
N ASP A 565 -22.40 -10.96 -17.54
CA ASP A 565 -21.28 -11.85 -17.80
C ASP A 565 -20.36 -11.32 -18.93
N MET A 566 -19.32 -12.10 -19.28
CA MET A 566 -18.38 -11.72 -20.33
C MET A 566 -18.99 -11.68 -21.74
N ASP A 567 -20.13 -12.33 -21.93
CA ASP A 567 -20.85 -12.39 -23.21
C ASP A 567 -21.93 -11.30 -23.29
N GLY A 568 -22.11 -10.49 -22.23
CA GLY A 568 -23.08 -9.40 -22.14
C GLY A 568 -24.49 -9.85 -21.74
N ASN A 569 -24.63 -11.07 -21.23
CA ASN A 569 -25.91 -11.56 -20.68
C ASN A 569 -26.07 -11.08 -19.24
N ILE A 570 -27.25 -10.64 -18.88
CA ILE A 570 -27.61 -10.31 -17.48
C ILE A 570 -27.44 -11.56 -16.62
N THR A 571 -26.81 -11.41 -15.46
CA THR A 571 -26.61 -12.48 -14.48
C THR A 571 -27.23 -12.10 -13.15
N TYR A 572 -27.96 -13.04 -12.53
CA TYR A 572 -28.52 -12.89 -11.20
C TYR A 572 -28.55 -14.26 -10.51
N ASN A 573 -28.05 -14.38 -9.28
CA ASN A 573 -27.97 -15.64 -8.51
C ASN A 573 -27.44 -16.83 -9.33
N ASP A 574 -26.28 -16.63 -10.00
CA ASP A 574 -25.61 -17.61 -10.88
C ASP A 574 -26.43 -18.09 -12.10
N LYS A 575 -27.61 -17.54 -12.34
CA LYS A 575 -28.42 -17.78 -13.54
C LYS A 575 -28.10 -16.73 -14.61
N LYS A 576 -28.23 -17.15 -15.88
CA LYS A 576 -28.05 -16.26 -17.05
C LYS A 576 -29.41 -16.02 -17.69
N TYR A 577 -29.62 -14.75 -18.02
CA TYR A 577 -30.81 -14.26 -18.72
C TYR A 577 -30.41 -13.75 -20.10
N GLY A 578 -31.29 -13.08 -20.84
CA GLY A 578 -30.98 -12.55 -22.16
C GLY A 578 -29.91 -11.48 -22.18
N LYS A 579 -29.49 -11.05 -23.37
CA LYS A 579 -28.50 -9.98 -23.54
C LYS A 579 -29.04 -8.66 -23.04
N LEU A 580 -28.16 -7.84 -22.46
CA LEU A 580 -28.50 -6.52 -21.94
C LEU A 580 -29.21 -5.64 -22.99
N ASP A 581 -28.78 -5.67 -24.25
CA ASP A 581 -29.36 -4.89 -25.36
C ASP A 581 -30.81 -5.32 -25.68
N GLU A 582 -31.12 -6.63 -25.54
CA GLU A 582 -32.48 -7.16 -25.76
C GLU A 582 -33.45 -6.69 -24.65
N TYR A 583 -32.95 -6.61 -23.40
CA TYR A 583 -33.72 -6.12 -22.27
C TYR A 583 -33.98 -4.61 -22.31
N THR A 584 -33.12 -3.81 -22.90
CA THR A 584 -33.34 -2.37 -23.09
C THR A 584 -34.60 -2.10 -23.91
N ASP A 585 -34.83 -2.90 -24.97
CA ASP A 585 -36.02 -2.80 -25.80
C ASP A 585 -37.30 -3.31 -25.08
N ILE A 586 -37.20 -4.32 -24.22
CA ILE A 586 -38.32 -4.88 -23.48
C ILE A 586 -38.77 -3.94 -22.37
N LEU A 587 -37.85 -3.42 -21.55
CA LEU A 587 -38.14 -2.52 -20.44
C LEU A 587 -38.59 -1.14 -20.91
N GLY A 588 -38.10 -0.68 -22.07
CA GLY A 588 -38.52 0.60 -22.66
C GLY A 588 -39.93 0.59 -23.27
N SER A 589 -40.48 -0.58 -23.65
CA SER A 589 -41.72 -0.61 -24.45
C SER A 589 -42.92 -1.30 -23.76
N LYS A 590 -42.71 -2.21 -22.80
CA LYS A 590 -43.75 -3.11 -22.32
C LYS A 590 -44.02 -3.10 -20.81
N THR A 591 -43.13 -2.55 -20.01
CA THR A 591 -43.25 -2.69 -18.54
C THR A 591 -43.37 -1.35 -17.85
N ALA A 592 -44.46 -1.18 -17.11
CA ALA A 592 -44.59 -0.08 -16.19
C ALA A 592 -43.78 -0.43 -14.92
N ILE A 593 -42.65 0.22 -14.74
CA ILE A 593 -41.87 0.13 -13.49
C ILE A 593 -42.34 1.27 -12.60
N GLY A 594 -42.83 0.90 -11.42
CA GLY A 594 -43.19 1.84 -10.38
C GLY A 594 -42.04 2.05 -9.40
N ILE A 595 -41.97 3.23 -8.79
CA ILE A 595 -41.07 3.54 -7.70
C ILE A 595 -41.83 4.16 -6.56
N LYS A 596 -41.61 3.66 -5.34
CA LYS A 596 -42.10 4.24 -4.10
C LYS A 596 -40.88 4.70 -3.31
N LEU A 597 -40.81 6.02 -3.00
CA LEU A 597 -39.73 6.51 -2.16
C LEU A 597 -39.97 6.05 -0.71
N LYS A 598 -38.94 5.69 0.01
CA LYS A 598 -38.95 5.36 1.43
C LYS A 598 -38.80 6.65 2.23
N GLY A 599 -39.82 7.02 3.02
CA GLY A 599 -39.84 8.28 3.77
C GLY A 599 -40.24 8.08 5.20
N GLN A 600 -39.83 9.02 6.05
CA GLN A 600 -40.24 9.19 7.44
C GLN A 600 -41.10 10.44 7.57
N LYS A 601 -42.20 10.34 8.31
CA LYS A 601 -43.08 11.45 8.50
C LYS A 601 -42.48 12.51 9.44
N ILE A 602 -42.56 13.76 9.06
CA ILE A 602 -42.08 14.89 9.85
C ILE A 602 -43.13 15.18 10.93
N LEU A 603 -42.74 15.02 12.21
CA LEU A 603 -43.54 15.36 13.39
C LEU A 603 -42.91 16.61 13.98
N THR A 604 -43.62 17.72 14.11
CA THR A 604 -43.24 19.05 14.63
C THR A 604 -41.70 19.35 14.68
N ASP A 605 -40.89 18.56 15.37
CA ASP A 605 -39.43 18.74 15.53
C ASP A 605 -38.61 17.44 15.38
N LYS A 606 -39.25 16.29 15.11
CA LYS A 606 -38.58 14.97 15.02
C LYS A 606 -39.15 14.15 13.87
N LEU A 607 -38.35 13.21 13.38
CA LEU A 607 -38.81 12.21 12.43
C LEU A 607 -39.58 11.09 13.15
N SER A 608 -40.58 10.52 12.48
CA SER A 608 -41.23 9.30 12.96
C SER A 608 -40.23 8.13 12.97
N ASN A 609 -40.35 7.24 13.96
CA ASN A 609 -39.51 6.01 13.99
C ASN A 609 -39.90 4.99 12.90
N ALA A 610 -41.02 5.18 12.23
CA ALA A 610 -41.53 4.30 11.20
C ALA A 610 -41.19 4.85 9.81
N HIS A 611 -40.57 3.99 8.98
CA HIS A 611 -40.42 4.26 7.57
C HIS A 611 -41.67 3.80 6.81
N GLU A 612 -42.13 4.62 5.89
CA GLU A 612 -43.34 4.38 5.09
C GLU A 612 -42.96 4.38 3.60
N ALA A 613 -43.53 3.46 2.83
CA ALA A 613 -43.46 3.51 1.38
C ALA A 613 -44.45 4.58 0.89
N LEU A 614 -43.90 5.60 0.22
CA LEU A 614 -44.71 6.72 -0.26
C LEU A 614 -45.48 6.35 -1.54
N LYS A 615 -46.31 7.24 -2.00
CA LYS A 615 -47.15 7.05 -3.18
C LYS A 615 -46.32 6.62 -4.39
N GLU A 616 -46.76 5.54 -5.05
CA GLU A 616 -46.12 4.99 -6.23
C GLU A 616 -46.11 5.98 -7.39
N GLN A 617 -44.99 6.07 -8.06
CA GLN A 617 -44.81 6.86 -9.25
C GLN A 617 -44.23 6.02 -10.37
N ARG A 618 -44.64 6.31 -11.61
CA ARG A 618 -44.10 5.61 -12.79
C ARG A 618 -42.70 6.07 -13.10
N LEU A 619 -41.79 5.12 -13.27
CA LEU A 619 -40.40 5.34 -13.60
C LEU A 619 -40.20 5.18 -15.11
N ASN A 620 -39.65 6.18 -15.79
CA ASN A 620 -39.32 6.10 -17.20
C ASN A 620 -37.84 5.86 -17.35
N ILE A 621 -37.45 4.60 -17.67
CA ILE A 621 -36.06 4.22 -17.85
C ILE A 621 -35.59 4.63 -19.23
N GLY A 622 -34.62 5.51 -19.33
CA GLY A 622 -34.05 5.99 -20.57
C GLY A 622 -32.94 5.09 -21.12
N LYS A 623 -32.21 4.40 -20.23
CA LYS A 623 -31.08 3.54 -20.61
C LYS A 623 -30.83 2.45 -19.58
N ILE A 624 -30.35 1.28 -20.05
CA ILE A 624 -29.85 0.21 -19.19
C ILE A 624 -28.38 -0.02 -19.50
N ILE A 625 -27.55 -0.12 -18.48
CA ILE A 625 -26.10 -0.31 -18.60
C ILE A 625 -25.60 -1.47 -17.71
N ASP A 626 -24.41 -1.99 -18.04
CA ASP A 626 -23.72 -2.92 -17.17
C ASP A 626 -23.28 -2.19 -15.88
N ILE A 627 -23.49 -2.79 -14.72
CA ILE A 627 -23.05 -2.26 -13.42
C ILE A 627 -21.56 -1.89 -13.41
N LYS A 628 -20.73 -2.57 -14.17
CA LYS A 628 -19.30 -2.23 -14.33
C LYS A 628 -19.05 -0.89 -15.04
N GLN A 629 -20.05 -0.37 -15.74
CA GLN A 629 -19.95 0.96 -16.36
C GLN A 629 -20.32 2.06 -15.39
N THR A 630 -20.96 1.73 -14.25
CA THR A 630 -21.28 2.71 -13.21
C THR A 630 -20.06 3.29 -12.54
N ASP A 631 -18.92 2.57 -12.50
CA ASP A 631 -17.63 3.08 -11.97
C ASP A 631 -17.20 4.41 -12.60
N ARG A 632 -17.75 4.74 -13.78
CA ARG A 632 -17.50 6.01 -14.46
C ARG A 632 -18.54 7.09 -14.15
N LEU A 633 -19.70 6.68 -13.67
CA LEU A 633 -20.86 7.55 -13.40
C LEU A 633 -21.02 7.84 -11.92
N LEU A 634 -20.72 6.84 -11.11
CA LEU A 634 -20.75 6.92 -9.65
C LEU A 634 -19.34 7.00 -9.11
N ALA A 635 -19.23 7.58 -7.96
CA ALA A 635 -18.04 7.51 -7.16
C ALA A 635 -17.63 6.05 -6.93
N SER A 636 -16.43 5.66 -7.38
CA SER A 636 -15.93 4.31 -7.26
C SER A 636 -15.74 3.95 -5.79
N GLY A 637 -16.49 3.02 -5.26
CA GLY A 637 -16.31 2.52 -3.90
C GLY A 637 -17.50 2.63 -2.99
N SER A 638 -18.63 3.06 -3.49
CA SER A 638 -19.91 2.97 -2.80
C SER A 638 -20.44 1.52 -2.70
N GLY A 639 -19.60 0.51 -2.91
CA GLY A 639 -19.98 -0.91 -2.84
C GLY A 639 -20.67 -1.38 -1.55
N GLU A 640 -20.70 -0.54 -0.52
CA GLU A 640 -21.52 -0.75 0.69
C GLU A 640 -22.99 -0.37 0.49
N PHE A 641 -23.34 0.31 -0.62
CA PHE A 641 -24.69 0.81 -0.88
C PHE A 641 -25.33 0.20 -2.12
N TYR A 642 -24.65 -0.71 -2.82
CA TYR A 642 -25.16 -1.33 -4.04
C TYR A 642 -25.86 -2.65 -3.77
N GLU A 643 -27.17 -2.59 -3.90
CA GLU A 643 -27.91 -3.76 -4.30
C GLU A 643 -27.48 -4.19 -5.73
N PRO A 644 -27.68 -5.45 -6.14
CA PRO A 644 -27.25 -5.94 -7.47
C PRO A 644 -27.83 -5.14 -8.64
N TYR A 645 -28.77 -4.24 -8.39
CA TYR A 645 -29.31 -3.29 -9.36
C TYR A 645 -29.43 -1.92 -8.69
N THR A 646 -28.92 -0.92 -9.35
CA THR A 646 -28.97 0.47 -8.90
C THR A 646 -29.69 1.33 -9.94
N ILE A 647 -30.50 2.23 -9.49
CA ILE A 647 -31.13 3.21 -10.36
C ILE A 647 -30.42 4.54 -10.19
N LEU A 648 -29.95 5.09 -11.30
CA LEU A 648 -29.35 6.39 -11.37
C LEU A 648 -30.35 7.39 -11.93
N CYS A 649 -30.51 8.55 -11.33
CA CYS A 649 -31.33 9.62 -11.87
C CYS A 649 -30.61 10.97 -11.81
N SER A 650 -31.06 11.91 -12.63
CA SER A 650 -30.59 13.29 -12.55
C SER A 650 -31.19 14.01 -11.34
N GLN A 651 -30.52 15.06 -10.87
CA GLN A 651 -31.04 15.91 -9.80
C GLN A 651 -32.39 16.54 -10.17
N LYS A 652 -32.52 16.95 -11.41
CA LYS A 652 -33.77 17.49 -11.95
C LYS A 652 -34.90 16.46 -11.90
N TYR A 653 -34.62 15.21 -12.23
CA TYR A 653 -35.60 14.13 -12.17
C TYR A 653 -36.04 13.84 -10.75
N LEU A 654 -35.08 13.79 -9.78
CA LEU A 654 -35.42 13.65 -8.37
C LEU A 654 -36.35 14.75 -7.85
N LYS A 655 -36.05 16.02 -8.15
CA LYS A 655 -36.92 17.15 -7.79
C LYS A 655 -38.34 16.97 -8.33
N ASN A 656 -38.50 16.45 -9.54
CA ASN A 656 -39.81 16.12 -10.12
C ASN A 656 -40.50 14.97 -9.39
N LEU A 657 -39.77 13.93 -8.97
CA LEU A 657 -40.32 12.83 -8.16
C LEU A 657 -40.81 13.34 -6.81
N LEU A 658 -39.98 14.09 -6.09
CA LEU A 658 -40.30 14.63 -4.75
C LEU A 658 -41.50 15.58 -4.80
N SER A 659 -41.66 16.36 -5.87
CA SER A 659 -42.79 17.30 -6.02
C SER A 659 -44.15 16.62 -6.22
N LYS A 660 -44.17 15.37 -6.63
CA LYS A 660 -45.42 14.58 -6.84
C LYS A 660 -45.84 13.77 -5.62
N VAL A 661 -45.02 13.75 -4.58
CA VAL A 661 -45.29 13.09 -3.31
C VAL A 661 -45.96 14.07 -2.35
N GLU A 662 -46.80 13.57 -1.43
CA GLU A 662 -47.43 14.39 -0.39
C GLU A 662 -46.36 15.10 0.47
N PRO A 663 -46.56 16.40 0.78
CA PRO A 663 -45.66 17.14 1.64
C PRO A 663 -45.66 16.59 3.09
N GLY A 664 -44.57 16.76 3.81
CA GLY A 664 -44.46 16.36 5.23
C GLY A 664 -43.69 15.06 5.46
N TYR A 665 -42.95 14.58 4.52
CA TYR A 665 -42.05 13.44 4.66
C TYR A 665 -40.59 13.84 4.37
N MET A 666 -39.68 13.12 5.02
CA MET A 666 -38.25 13.19 4.77
C MET A 666 -37.79 11.87 4.15
N CYS A 667 -37.21 11.91 2.93
CA CYS A 667 -36.61 10.80 2.27
C CYS A 667 -35.08 10.92 2.42
N ARG A 668 -34.54 10.39 3.51
CA ARG A 668 -33.18 10.61 3.97
C ARG A 668 -32.92 12.12 4.25
N THR A 669 -32.26 12.84 3.37
CA THR A 669 -31.99 14.29 3.48
C THR A 669 -32.92 15.15 2.61
N TYR A 670 -33.86 14.56 1.88
CA TYR A 670 -34.72 15.25 0.93
C TYR A 670 -36.16 15.40 1.46
N ARG A 671 -36.68 16.63 1.53
CA ARG A 671 -38.06 16.90 1.91
C ARG A 671 -39.02 16.72 0.75
N THR A 672 -40.17 16.12 0.99
CA THR A 672 -41.24 15.97 -0.02
C THR A 672 -42.13 17.21 -0.07
N GLY A 673 -42.62 17.58 -1.27
CA GLY A 673 -43.55 18.67 -1.46
C GLY A 673 -43.00 20.09 -1.22
N GLY A 674 -41.70 20.20 -0.98
CA GLY A 674 -41.07 21.47 -0.66
C GLY A 674 -40.66 22.29 -1.88
N GLN A 675 -41.04 23.59 -1.86
CA GLN A 675 -40.50 24.61 -2.73
C GLN A 675 -39.44 25.49 -2.00
N ASP A 676 -39.01 25.10 -0.83
CA ASP A 676 -37.98 25.86 -0.11
C ASP A 676 -36.63 25.57 -0.72
N GLU A 677 -36.26 26.37 -1.73
CA GLU A 677 -34.89 26.54 -2.16
C GLU A 677 -34.14 27.21 -0.99
N GLU A 678 -33.66 26.45 -0.04
CA GLU A 678 -32.63 26.92 0.88
C GLU A 678 -31.42 27.35 0.06
N LYS A 679 -30.96 28.56 0.29
CA LYS A 679 -30.02 29.30 -0.56
C LYS A 679 -28.66 28.60 -0.81
N ASN A 680 -28.33 27.54 -0.06
CA ASN A 680 -27.02 26.91 -0.07
C ASN A 680 -27.05 25.39 -0.27
N ASP A 681 -28.20 24.77 -0.52
CA ASP A 681 -28.33 23.33 -0.69
C ASP A 681 -27.68 22.87 -2.03
N SER A 682 -26.70 21.98 -1.95
CA SER A 682 -26.05 21.38 -3.13
C SER A 682 -26.94 20.36 -3.84
N GLY A 683 -27.95 19.84 -3.15
CA GLY A 683 -28.77 18.72 -3.61
C GLY A 683 -28.09 17.35 -3.55
N TYR A 684 -26.98 17.22 -2.83
CA TYR A 684 -26.23 15.98 -2.66
C TYR A 684 -25.97 15.70 -1.18
N ASN A 685 -26.03 14.43 -0.79
CA ASN A 685 -25.82 13.99 0.59
C ASN A 685 -24.64 13.03 0.74
N PHE A 686 -23.93 12.75 -0.33
CA PHE A 686 -22.76 11.88 -0.35
C PHE A 686 -21.65 12.47 -1.25
N MET A 687 -20.40 12.36 -0.80
CA MET A 687 -19.23 12.82 -1.52
C MET A 687 -18.05 11.87 -1.31
N ASP A 688 -17.48 11.39 -2.40
CA ASP A 688 -16.21 10.70 -2.43
C ASP A 688 -15.06 11.67 -2.68
N VAL A 689 -13.98 11.52 -1.93
CA VAL A 689 -12.80 12.37 -2.02
C VAL A 689 -11.58 11.53 -2.37
N TYR A 690 -10.92 11.88 -3.45
CA TYR A 690 -9.72 11.22 -3.94
C TYR A 690 -8.48 12.02 -3.58
N THR A 691 -7.49 11.35 -3.01
CA THR A 691 -6.21 11.97 -2.63
C THR A 691 -5.04 11.23 -3.27
N LYS A 692 -3.85 11.81 -3.21
CA LYS A 692 -2.63 11.04 -3.41
C LYS A 692 -2.37 10.18 -2.18
N LEU A 693 -1.99 8.94 -2.39
CA LEU A 693 -1.56 8.07 -1.31
C LEU A 693 -0.10 8.42 -0.96
N ASP A 694 0.14 8.96 0.20
CA ASP A 694 1.46 9.28 0.74
C ASP A 694 1.55 8.95 2.23
N ALA A 695 2.74 8.88 2.78
CA ALA A 695 2.96 8.61 4.20
C ALA A 695 2.79 9.88 5.08
N GLY A 696 2.73 11.05 4.47
CA GLY A 696 2.64 12.35 5.17
C GLY A 696 1.24 12.96 5.21
N TYR A 697 0.21 12.19 5.03
CA TYR A 697 -1.16 12.62 4.77
C TYR A 697 -1.97 13.13 5.98
N LEU A 698 -1.46 13.07 7.19
CA LEU A 698 -2.21 13.46 8.39
C LEU A 698 -2.78 14.87 8.34
N ALA A 699 -2.00 15.83 7.83
CA ALA A 699 -2.48 17.20 7.72
C ALA A 699 -3.73 17.30 6.82
N THR A 700 -3.79 16.51 5.75
CA THR A 700 -4.98 16.42 4.88
C THR A 700 -6.13 15.74 5.59
N ASP A 701 -5.86 14.64 6.32
CA ASP A 701 -6.89 13.90 7.08
C ASP A 701 -7.57 14.81 8.09
N TYR A 702 -6.82 15.63 8.83
CA TYR A 702 -7.36 16.54 9.83
C TYR A 702 -8.12 17.69 9.22
N ALA A 703 -7.57 18.28 8.15
CA ALA A 703 -8.27 19.35 7.47
C ALA A 703 -9.62 18.88 6.91
N VAL A 704 -9.68 17.65 6.37
CA VAL A 704 -10.95 17.06 5.91
C VAL A 704 -11.89 16.79 7.09
N ALA A 705 -11.37 16.20 8.17
CA ALA A 705 -12.17 15.91 9.36
C ALA A 705 -12.72 17.20 10.01
N GLY A 706 -11.90 18.26 10.11
CA GLY A 706 -12.32 19.56 10.60
C GLY A 706 -13.41 20.20 9.75
N GLN A 707 -13.29 20.12 8.42
CA GLN A 707 -14.34 20.61 7.53
C GLN A 707 -15.65 19.81 7.64
N CYS A 708 -15.56 18.49 7.80
CA CYS A 708 -16.74 17.65 8.00
C CYS A 708 -17.46 18.00 9.32
N ARG A 709 -16.72 18.18 10.41
CA ARG A 709 -17.29 18.56 11.71
C ARG A 709 -17.98 19.92 11.67
N ARG A 710 -17.36 20.94 11.05
CA ARG A 710 -17.97 22.27 10.88
C ARG A 710 -19.31 22.23 10.16
N ASN A 711 -19.47 21.30 9.22
CA ASN A 711 -20.67 21.19 8.41
C ASN A 711 -21.63 20.08 8.93
N GLY A 712 -21.40 19.52 10.12
CA GLY A 712 -22.22 18.44 10.67
C GLY A 712 -22.22 17.15 9.84
N LEU A 713 -21.15 16.91 9.06
CA LEU A 713 -21.02 15.78 8.14
C LEU A 713 -20.25 14.63 8.77
N GLN A 714 -20.61 13.41 8.43
CA GLN A 714 -19.92 12.22 8.86
C GLN A 714 -18.80 11.85 7.86
N LEU A 715 -17.69 11.33 8.39
CA LEU A 715 -16.50 11.00 7.63
C LEU A 715 -16.10 9.53 7.84
N ILE A 716 -15.93 8.79 6.75
CA ILE A 716 -15.24 7.50 6.76
C ILE A 716 -13.88 7.72 6.12
N ASN A 717 -12.81 7.51 6.89
CA ASN A 717 -11.43 7.58 6.41
C ASN A 717 -10.90 6.17 6.12
N ASN A 718 -10.69 5.86 4.85
CA ASN A 718 -10.13 4.59 4.38
C ASN A 718 -8.67 4.71 3.91
N ARG A 719 -8.09 5.89 4.00
CA ARG A 719 -6.81 6.22 3.38
C ARG A 719 -5.65 5.35 3.86
N GLU A 720 -5.55 5.13 5.17
CA GLU A 720 -4.50 4.29 5.75
C GLU A 720 -4.58 2.85 5.23
N THR A 721 -5.78 2.26 5.23
CA THR A 721 -6.02 0.90 4.72
C THR A 721 -5.67 0.79 3.24
N TYR A 722 -6.06 1.77 2.43
CA TYR A 722 -5.78 1.77 0.99
C TYR A 722 -4.29 1.98 0.71
N TYR A 723 -3.63 2.85 1.49
CA TYR A 723 -2.19 3.04 1.43
C TYR A 723 -1.42 1.74 1.74
N ALA A 724 -1.76 1.05 2.82
CA ALA A 724 -1.13 -0.21 3.21
C ALA A 724 -1.28 -1.29 2.12
N ASN A 725 -2.50 -1.44 1.58
CA ASN A 725 -2.78 -2.39 0.50
C ASN A 725 -2.02 -2.03 -0.80
N ALA A 726 -2.10 -0.78 -1.23
CA ALA A 726 -1.37 -0.32 -2.42
C ALA A 726 0.13 -0.55 -2.28
N GLN A 727 0.70 -0.27 -1.11
CA GLN A 727 2.11 -0.44 -0.79
C GLN A 727 2.54 -1.91 -0.90
N GLN A 728 1.74 -2.85 -0.41
CA GLN A 728 2.01 -4.29 -0.53
C GLN A 728 2.04 -4.74 -2.00
N TYR A 729 1.10 -4.29 -2.82
CA TYR A 729 1.07 -4.65 -4.24
C TYR A 729 2.20 -4.00 -5.04
N ILE A 730 2.57 -2.76 -4.73
CA ILE A 730 3.74 -2.08 -5.31
C ILE A 730 5.02 -2.83 -4.99
N GLN A 731 5.21 -3.24 -3.73
CA GLN A 731 6.36 -4.05 -3.32
C GLN A 731 6.46 -5.34 -4.14
N ASN A 732 5.36 -6.09 -4.23
CA ASN A 732 5.31 -7.34 -4.99
C ASN A 732 5.60 -7.11 -6.48
N LEU A 733 5.03 -6.07 -7.07
CA LEU A 733 5.25 -5.69 -8.47
C LEU A 733 6.73 -5.41 -8.75
N ILE A 734 7.35 -4.56 -7.93
CA ILE A 734 8.76 -4.18 -8.12
C ILE A 734 9.68 -5.38 -7.92
N MET A 735 9.45 -6.20 -6.90
CA MET A 735 10.24 -7.40 -6.64
C MET A 735 10.16 -8.38 -7.80
N LEU A 736 8.97 -8.60 -8.36
CA LEU A 736 8.74 -9.49 -9.50
C LEU A 736 9.44 -8.96 -10.76
N LEU A 737 9.29 -7.68 -11.07
CA LEU A 737 9.92 -7.05 -12.23
C LEU A 737 11.44 -7.02 -12.10
N CYS A 738 11.99 -6.65 -10.95
CA CYS A 738 13.42 -6.62 -10.70
C CYS A 738 14.05 -8.03 -10.78
N SER A 739 13.41 -9.03 -10.16
CA SER A 739 13.91 -10.41 -10.23
C SER A 739 13.86 -10.96 -11.65
N SER A 740 12.77 -10.73 -12.37
CA SER A 740 12.63 -11.16 -13.78
C SER A 740 13.66 -10.47 -14.68
N LEU A 741 13.86 -9.17 -14.53
CA LEU A 741 14.86 -8.42 -15.29
C LEU A 741 16.31 -8.90 -15.00
N CYS A 742 16.61 -9.19 -13.73
CA CYS A 742 17.87 -9.78 -13.33
C CYS A 742 18.09 -11.13 -14.03
N ILE A 743 17.12 -12.03 -13.95
CA ILE A 743 17.20 -13.37 -14.55
C ILE A 743 17.35 -13.27 -16.05
N VAL A 744 16.58 -12.44 -16.74
CA VAL A 744 16.69 -12.18 -18.19
C VAL A 744 18.10 -11.69 -18.54
N THR A 745 18.64 -10.73 -17.81
CA THR A 745 19.99 -10.19 -18.04
C THR A 745 21.06 -11.27 -17.90
N VAL A 746 20.99 -12.05 -16.84
CA VAL A 746 21.92 -13.16 -16.58
C VAL A 746 21.81 -14.24 -17.67
N LEU A 747 20.61 -14.62 -18.07
CA LEU A 747 20.37 -15.60 -19.14
C LEU A 747 20.89 -15.11 -20.50
N ILE A 748 20.72 -13.83 -20.82
CA ILE A 748 21.29 -13.22 -22.02
C ILE A 748 22.84 -13.37 -22.01
N LEU A 749 23.48 -13.02 -20.89
CA LEU A 749 24.95 -13.11 -20.76
C LEU A 749 25.45 -14.54 -20.91
N ILE A 750 24.77 -15.53 -20.32
CA ILE A 750 25.11 -16.95 -20.46
C ILE A 750 24.89 -17.40 -21.90
N THR A 751 23.79 -17.03 -22.52
CA THR A 751 23.47 -17.42 -23.92
C THR A 751 24.50 -16.83 -24.88
N ILE A 752 24.87 -15.57 -24.72
CA ILE A 752 25.97 -14.93 -25.50
C ILE A 752 27.26 -15.74 -25.36
N ASN A 753 27.66 -16.09 -24.14
CA ASN A 753 28.86 -16.85 -23.88
C ASN A 753 28.81 -18.24 -24.50
N THR A 754 27.69 -18.95 -24.36
CA THR A 754 27.48 -20.30 -24.88
C THR A 754 27.52 -20.34 -26.41
N ILE A 755 26.84 -19.37 -27.06
CA ILE A 755 26.88 -19.24 -28.54
C ILE A 755 28.29 -18.92 -29.03
N THR A 756 29.00 -18.00 -28.34
CA THR A 756 30.36 -17.64 -28.70
C THR A 756 31.28 -18.87 -28.75
N LEU A 757 31.18 -19.72 -27.71
CA LEU A 757 31.97 -20.94 -27.63
C LEU A 757 31.56 -22.01 -28.65
N GLN A 758 30.26 -22.11 -28.94
CA GLN A 758 29.78 -23.00 -30.00
C GLN A 758 30.32 -22.57 -31.34
N MET A 759 30.31 -21.29 -31.66
CA MET A 759 30.83 -20.76 -32.93
C MET A 759 32.35 -20.95 -33.08
N GLU A 760 33.13 -20.81 -31.97
CA GLU A 760 34.55 -21.14 -31.99
C GLU A 760 34.81 -22.62 -32.37
N ASN A 761 33.95 -23.55 -31.92
CA ASN A 761 34.06 -24.97 -32.25
C ASN A 761 33.53 -25.30 -33.66
N GLU A 762 32.60 -24.53 -34.19
CA GLU A 762 32.00 -24.71 -35.52
C GLU A 762 32.77 -23.94 -36.63
N LYS A 763 33.81 -23.20 -36.28
CA LYS A 763 34.64 -22.42 -37.23
C LYS A 763 35.09 -23.25 -38.41
N ARG A 764 35.70 -24.42 -38.17
CA ARG A 764 36.10 -25.36 -39.19
C ARG A 764 34.99 -25.78 -40.17
N LYS A 765 33.77 -25.94 -39.68
CA LYS A 765 32.62 -26.29 -40.50
C LYS A 765 32.24 -25.16 -41.47
N TYR A 766 32.31 -23.90 -41.04
CA TYR A 766 32.07 -22.77 -41.92
C TYR A 766 33.19 -22.53 -42.91
N GLU A 767 34.43 -22.80 -42.55
CA GLU A 767 35.59 -22.80 -43.46
C GLU A 767 35.44 -23.86 -44.56
N ILE A 768 35.02 -25.10 -44.22
CA ILE A 768 34.71 -26.15 -45.19
C ILE A 768 33.57 -25.75 -46.12
N LEU A 769 32.46 -25.18 -45.57
CA LEU A 769 31.33 -24.72 -46.37
C LEU A 769 31.76 -23.63 -47.39
N LYS A 770 32.68 -22.77 -47.01
CA LYS A 770 33.24 -21.74 -47.87
C LYS A 770 34.15 -22.35 -48.95
N SER A 771 34.94 -23.38 -48.59
CA SER A 771 35.82 -24.08 -49.56
C SER A 771 35.02 -24.90 -50.59
N ILE A 772 33.82 -25.33 -50.27
CA ILE A 772 32.88 -26.02 -51.19
C ILE A 772 32.12 -25.03 -52.07
N GLY A 773 32.39 -23.69 -51.99
CA GLY A 773 31.82 -22.71 -52.87
C GLY A 773 30.57 -21.98 -52.32
N MET A 774 30.28 -22.14 -51.03
CA MET A 774 29.14 -21.45 -50.41
C MET A 774 29.47 -19.96 -50.29
N SER A 775 28.61 -19.09 -50.88
CA SER A 775 28.78 -17.64 -50.81
C SER A 775 28.56 -17.07 -49.39
N ASN A 776 29.22 -15.97 -49.09
CA ASN A 776 29.02 -15.26 -47.80
C ASN A 776 27.55 -14.90 -47.51
N ARG A 777 26.78 -14.66 -48.55
CA ARG A 777 25.32 -14.35 -48.46
C ARG A 777 24.50 -15.57 -48.07
N GLN A 778 24.86 -16.75 -48.59
CA GLN A 778 24.20 -18.02 -48.23
C GLN A 778 24.52 -18.45 -46.82
N ILE A 779 25.78 -18.26 -46.34
CA ILE A 779 26.14 -18.53 -44.94
C ILE A 779 25.39 -17.61 -43.97
N LYS A 780 25.27 -16.31 -44.28
CA LYS A 780 24.49 -15.36 -43.47
C LYS A 780 23.03 -15.79 -43.43
N ARG A 781 22.42 -16.17 -44.53
CA ARG A 781 21.04 -16.62 -44.63
C ARG A 781 20.81 -17.88 -43.79
N LYS A 782 21.74 -18.83 -43.78
CA LYS A 782 21.72 -20.03 -42.95
C LYS A 782 21.77 -19.69 -41.45
N ILE A 783 22.67 -18.80 -41.04
CA ILE A 783 22.80 -18.35 -39.65
C ILE A 783 21.52 -17.66 -39.22
N SER A 784 20.90 -16.80 -40.07
CA SER A 784 19.65 -16.13 -39.79
C SER A 784 18.49 -17.11 -39.62
N ALA A 785 18.38 -18.11 -40.50
CA ALA A 785 17.36 -19.14 -40.46
C ALA A 785 17.46 -20.02 -39.19
N GLU A 786 18.68 -20.44 -38.81
CA GLU A 786 18.91 -21.20 -37.59
C GLU A 786 18.57 -20.38 -36.32
N ALA A 787 18.86 -19.05 -36.30
CA ALA A 787 18.54 -18.16 -35.21
C ALA A 787 17.02 -17.94 -35.08
N PHE A 788 16.34 -17.74 -36.24
CA PHE A 788 14.91 -17.54 -36.31
C PHE A 788 14.13 -18.78 -35.86
N LEU A 789 14.50 -19.95 -36.38
CA LEU A 789 13.87 -21.23 -35.99
C LEU A 789 14.06 -21.48 -34.48
N GLY A 790 15.27 -21.19 -33.97
CA GLY A 790 15.53 -21.27 -32.53
C GLY A 790 14.64 -20.33 -31.69
N ALA A 791 14.41 -19.11 -32.14
CA ALA A 791 13.56 -18.15 -31.48
C ALA A 791 12.07 -18.59 -31.45
N VAL A 792 11.55 -19.09 -32.60
CA VAL A 792 10.18 -19.61 -32.69
C VAL A 792 9.97 -20.81 -31.75
N ILE A 793 10.86 -21.81 -31.81
CA ILE A 793 10.77 -22.98 -30.93
C ILE A 793 10.84 -22.56 -29.47
N SER A 794 11.75 -21.67 -29.11
CA SER A 794 11.91 -21.19 -27.73
C SER A 794 10.67 -20.47 -27.21
N SER A 795 10.02 -19.69 -28.06
CA SER A 795 8.80 -18.98 -27.71
C SER A 795 7.62 -19.96 -27.48
N VAL A 796 7.45 -20.93 -28.38
CA VAL A 796 6.38 -21.95 -28.22
C VAL A 796 6.56 -22.77 -26.93
N PHE A 797 7.77 -23.24 -26.64
CA PHE A 797 8.05 -23.96 -25.42
C PHE A 797 7.97 -23.06 -24.17
N GLY A 798 8.38 -21.79 -24.27
CA GLY A 798 8.24 -20.81 -23.20
C GLY A 798 6.77 -20.62 -22.78
N TRP A 799 5.88 -20.44 -23.75
CA TRP A 799 4.42 -20.44 -23.53
C TRP A 799 3.91 -21.74 -22.97
N GLY A 800 4.37 -22.89 -23.48
CA GLY A 800 3.97 -24.19 -22.96
C GLY A 800 4.27 -24.37 -21.47
N ILE A 801 5.47 -23.94 -21.03
CA ILE A 801 5.86 -23.97 -19.61
C ILE A 801 5.02 -23.00 -18.78
N TYR A 802 4.76 -21.80 -19.31
CA TYR A 802 3.96 -20.80 -18.60
C TYR A 802 2.50 -21.27 -18.43
N LEU A 803 1.88 -21.80 -19.48
CA LEU A 803 0.53 -22.35 -19.40
C LEU A 803 0.44 -23.56 -18.44
N PHE A 804 1.47 -24.40 -18.41
CA PHE A 804 1.56 -25.50 -17.45
C PHE A 804 1.67 -24.99 -16.01
N TYR A 805 2.49 -23.95 -15.77
CA TYR A 805 2.56 -23.26 -14.46
C TYR A 805 1.21 -22.71 -14.02
N LEU A 806 0.51 -22.00 -14.92
CA LEU A 806 -0.83 -21.48 -14.62
C LEU A 806 -1.83 -22.60 -14.27
N GLY A 807 -1.76 -23.70 -14.99
CA GLY A 807 -2.59 -24.87 -14.70
C GLY A 807 -2.34 -25.46 -13.31
N ILE A 808 -1.09 -25.53 -12.86
CA ILE A 808 -0.75 -25.99 -11.51
C ILE A 808 -1.22 -24.96 -10.45
N LYS A 809 -0.95 -23.67 -10.67
CA LYS A 809 -1.35 -22.58 -9.77
C LYS A 809 -2.86 -22.58 -9.53
N SER A 810 -3.65 -22.85 -10.56
CA SER A 810 -5.10 -22.81 -10.50
C SER A 810 -5.72 -24.06 -9.90
N ALA A 811 -5.14 -25.23 -10.17
CA ALA A 811 -5.70 -26.51 -9.77
C ALA A 811 -5.46 -26.85 -8.30
N GLY A 812 -4.41 -26.25 -7.68
CA GLY A 812 -3.91 -26.68 -6.36
C GLY A 812 -3.43 -28.14 -6.33
N THR A 813 -3.96 -28.98 -7.24
CA THR A 813 -3.59 -30.38 -7.46
C THR A 813 -3.68 -30.71 -8.94
N LEU A 814 -2.86 -31.66 -9.40
CA LEU A 814 -2.85 -32.10 -10.81
C LEU A 814 -4.19 -32.72 -11.28
N GLU A 815 -5.00 -33.25 -10.38
CA GLU A 815 -6.26 -33.90 -10.70
C GLU A 815 -7.38 -32.97 -11.19
N ARG A 816 -7.34 -31.66 -10.79
CA ARG A 816 -8.31 -30.65 -11.21
C ARG A 816 -7.81 -29.77 -12.34
N PHE A 817 -6.72 -30.19 -13.00
CA PHE A 817 -6.02 -29.40 -14.02
C PHE A 817 -6.88 -29.07 -15.24
N SER A 818 -7.66 -30.04 -15.74
CA SER A 818 -8.44 -29.86 -16.97
C SER A 818 -9.61 -28.87 -16.81
N ASP A 819 -10.31 -28.93 -15.69
CA ASP A 819 -11.56 -28.18 -15.51
C ASP A 819 -11.34 -26.70 -15.19
N LYS A 820 -10.26 -26.41 -14.45
CA LYS A 820 -9.91 -25.03 -14.08
C LYS A 820 -8.98 -24.33 -15.07
N PHE A 821 -8.29 -25.07 -15.96
CA PHE A 821 -7.36 -24.50 -16.94
C PHE A 821 -8.07 -23.54 -17.91
N VAL A 822 -9.23 -23.91 -18.42
CA VAL A 822 -10.01 -23.10 -19.36
C VAL A 822 -10.58 -21.86 -18.64
N SER A 823 -11.16 -22.04 -17.45
CA SER A 823 -11.74 -20.93 -16.67
C SER A 823 -10.68 -19.90 -16.27
N ASN A 824 -9.45 -20.34 -15.99
CA ASN A 824 -8.35 -19.41 -15.63
C ASN A 824 -7.71 -18.72 -16.84
N LEU A 825 -7.72 -19.33 -18.01
CA LEU A 825 -7.39 -18.63 -19.26
C LEU A 825 -8.39 -17.48 -19.51
N TYR A 826 -9.67 -17.64 -19.18
CA TYR A 826 -10.68 -16.59 -19.23
C TYR A 826 -10.45 -15.54 -18.12
N GLY A 827 -10.09 -15.96 -16.90
CA GLY A 827 -9.76 -15.05 -15.79
C GLY A 827 -8.56 -14.14 -16.09
N LEU A 828 -7.53 -14.64 -16.79
CA LEU A 828 -6.39 -13.84 -17.25
C LEU A 828 -6.79 -12.75 -18.25
N ARG A 829 -7.89 -12.92 -18.98
CA ARG A 829 -8.43 -11.90 -19.88
C ARG A 829 -8.91 -10.65 -19.11
N SER A 830 -9.45 -10.83 -17.89
CA SER A 830 -9.85 -9.72 -17.01
C SER A 830 -8.67 -8.90 -16.50
N TYR A 831 -7.46 -9.48 -16.44
CA TYR A 831 -6.22 -8.80 -16.05
C TYR A 831 -5.39 -8.28 -17.23
N GLY A 832 -6.00 -8.01 -18.39
CA GLY A 832 -5.31 -7.42 -19.54
C GLY A 832 -4.58 -8.42 -20.45
N LEU A 833 -4.79 -9.75 -20.29
CA LEU A 833 -4.31 -10.75 -21.23
C LEU A 833 -5.18 -10.74 -22.49
N ASN A 834 -5.02 -9.68 -23.30
CA ASN A 834 -5.62 -9.66 -24.61
C ASN A 834 -4.63 -10.20 -25.66
N ALA A 835 -5.13 -10.57 -26.84
CA ALA A 835 -4.30 -11.11 -27.92
C ALA A 835 -3.18 -10.15 -28.34
N VAL A 836 -3.36 -8.84 -28.13
CA VAL A 836 -2.38 -7.81 -28.47
C VAL A 836 -1.21 -7.83 -27.50
N THR A 837 -1.44 -7.85 -26.18
CA THR A 837 -0.37 -7.91 -25.16
C THR A 837 0.39 -9.23 -25.26
N ALA A 838 -0.30 -10.36 -25.45
CA ALA A 838 0.34 -11.65 -25.68
C ALA A 838 1.20 -11.62 -26.96
N GLY A 839 0.71 -11.02 -28.04
CA GLY A 839 1.46 -10.86 -29.29
C GLY A 839 2.70 -9.99 -29.12
N ILE A 840 2.61 -8.87 -28.41
CA ILE A 840 3.75 -7.95 -28.14
C ILE A 840 4.82 -8.66 -27.31
N VAL A 841 4.45 -9.33 -26.23
CA VAL A 841 5.40 -10.05 -25.36
C VAL A 841 6.09 -11.19 -26.10
N THR A 842 5.31 -11.96 -26.90
CA THR A 842 5.86 -13.03 -27.76
C THR A 842 6.86 -12.48 -28.77
N ALA A 843 6.51 -11.39 -29.47
CA ALA A 843 7.36 -10.73 -30.44
C ALA A 843 8.66 -10.20 -29.78
N ALA A 844 8.56 -9.59 -28.59
CA ALA A 844 9.71 -9.11 -27.83
C ALA A 844 10.64 -10.26 -27.40
N GLY A 845 10.10 -11.36 -26.91
CA GLY A 845 10.86 -12.56 -26.54
C GLY A 845 11.56 -13.19 -27.75
N MET A 846 10.83 -13.38 -28.84
CA MET A 846 11.37 -13.88 -30.10
C MET A 846 12.49 -12.98 -30.65
N LEU A 847 12.26 -11.66 -30.65
CA LEU A 847 13.24 -10.68 -31.12
C LEU A 847 14.52 -10.73 -30.29
N THR A 848 14.39 -10.79 -28.96
CA THR A 848 15.54 -10.87 -28.04
C THR A 848 16.37 -12.12 -28.31
N VAL A 849 15.75 -13.30 -28.39
CA VAL A 849 16.44 -14.58 -28.69
C VAL A 849 17.07 -14.55 -30.07
N PHE A 850 16.34 -14.04 -31.08
CA PHE A 850 16.84 -13.90 -32.44
C PHE A 850 18.03 -12.96 -32.48
N MET A 851 17.95 -11.78 -31.93
CA MET A 851 19.03 -10.78 -31.94
C MET A 851 20.28 -11.29 -31.24
N VAL A 852 20.16 -11.85 -30.05
CA VAL A 852 21.28 -12.45 -29.31
C VAL A 852 21.96 -13.56 -30.14
N SER A 853 21.17 -14.47 -30.71
CA SER A 853 21.69 -15.58 -31.49
C SER A 853 22.32 -15.11 -32.81
N PHE A 854 21.62 -14.27 -33.56
CA PHE A 854 22.06 -13.79 -34.88
C PHE A 854 23.28 -12.87 -34.80
N VAL A 855 23.24 -11.85 -33.93
CA VAL A 855 24.33 -10.86 -33.83
C VAL A 855 25.65 -11.55 -33.43
N ILE A 856 25.61 -12.42 -32.43
CA ILE A 856 26.80 -13.10 -31.92
C ILE A 856 27.35 -14.08 -32.95
N ARG A 857 26.50 -14.91 -33.59
CA ARG A 857 26.90 -15.84 -34.62
C ARG A 857 27.52 -15.10 -35.83
N ARG A 858 26.88 -14.00 -36.25
CA ARG A 858 27.39 -13.15 -37.34
C ARG A 858 28.74 -12.51 -37.00
N LYS A 859 28.89 -11.94 -35.79
CA LYS A 859 30.13 -11.29 -35.32
C LYS A 859 31.30 -12.30 -35.23
N GLN A 860 31.02 -13.48 -34.73
CA GLN A 860 32.04 -14.53 -34.62
C GLN A 860 32.43 -15.08 -35.99
N TRP A 861 31.46 -15.29 -36.90
CA TRP A 861 31.75 -15.69 -38.29
C TRP A 861 32.56 -14.64 -39.05
N GLN A 862 32.31 -13.34 -38.86
CA GLN A 862 33.09 -12.27 -39.50
C GLN A 862 34.56 -12.20 -39.02
N LYS A 863 34.83 -12.65 -37.79
CA LYS A 863 36.20 -12.72 -37.23
C LYS A 863 36.98 -13.97 -37.65
N SER A 864 36.32 -14.94 -38.24
CA SER A 864 36.88 -16.16 -38.82
C SER A 864 37.15 -16.01 -40.32
#